data_631f788e392995a861e819dc8e49d026
#
_entry.id   631f788e392995a861e819dc8e49d026
#
_cell.length_a   1.000
_cell.length_b   1.000
_cell.length_c   1.000
_cell.angle_alpha   90.00
_cell.angle_beta   90.00
_cell.angle_gamma   90.00
#
_symmetry.space_group_name_H-M   'P 1'
#
loop_
_entity.id
_entity.type
_entity.pdbx_description
1 polymer ?
#
loop_
_entity_poly.entity_id
_entity_poly.type
_entity_poly.pdbx_seq_one_letter_code
_entity_poly.pdbx_strand_id
1 'polypeptide(L)'
;MDLTPATLLPLAWVGYVLGCAAGLLFLRHEKLANLFSFGFATLGALCGTVACVVSLASSATTTAPLQLQLLPTLIPYVQFTISLDPLSAFFGLIVSLLAFALSLYSLGYARGFYGRKNVGVLGAFFNVMLLATTLVVMADNAFFFLMVWEIMALSAYCLVSFEHEKPETRSAGVLYFVMSHIGTGCIMLGFLLLFQATGGYDFAGFHTLSAKPEWLASGSRNAAFLLFLAGFGIKAGIVPLHTWLPAAHPVAPSNVSAFMSGVLIKTGIYGLTRVFFYFLGTPPMWWGVTVLAIGTISAVLGVLYALMQHDLKRLLAYHSIENIGIILMGFGASLMFLNTGHPLLATLALIAGLYHTINHAVFKGLLFLGAGAVLHATHTRDMEQMGGLAKRMPQTAFCFLVGAVAISALPPLNGFVSEWLTYQSLLQGFGSTDSLLRLMFPIGGALLALTSALAAACFVKAFGITFLAQPRSDAAAQAHEVPFTMLLGQGVLVAACVFLGLFPTVFLRVLDPLTQLLTGQQISPLLILANGLVLSGVNQAGGTVSTLGMAVLGVALLFIPLALRLVLGQKTKTRIGPTWDCGLKGLTPRMEYTATGFSKPIRMIFKALFRPRREVQREYDFSPYFATSIRFEAHVEEVFETRIYRPLQRLVLRLSRRMRALQAGSLQAYLIYIFITLLLLLLFAL
;
A
#
# COMPACT_ATOMS: atom_id res chain seq x y z
N MET A 1 12.94 31.75 12.31
CA MET A 1 12.86 31.03 11.02
C MET A 1 11.39 30.86 10.72
N ASP A 2 10.92 31.44 9.64
CA ASP A 2 9.53 31.23 9.23
C ASP A 2 9.37 29.77 8.81
N LEU A 3 8.39 29.09 9.39
CA LEU A 3 8.07 27.68 9.12
C LEU A 3 7.34 27.55 7.78
N THR A 4 8.04 27.93 6.70
CA THR A 4 7.50 27.82 5.32
C THR A 4 7.87 26.49 4.68
N PRO A 5 7.09 25.97 3.73
CA PRO A 5 7.46 24.77 2.97
C PRO A 5 8.84 24.88 2.30
N ALA A 6 9.22 26.09 1.86
CA ALA A 6 10.51 26.36 1.22
C ALA A 6 11.70 26.15 2.16
N THR A 7 11.54 26.34 3.47
CA THR A 7 12.61 26.12 4.47
C THR A 7 12.57 24.69 5.03
N LEU A 8 11.38 24.13 5.23
CA LEU A 8 11.21 22.83 5.89
C LEU A 8 11.55 21.64 4.99
N LEU A 9 11.26 21.70 3.67
CA LEU A 9 11.57 20.60 2.75
C LEU A 9 13.09 20.34 2.60
N PRO A 10 13.94 21.35 2.37
CA PRO A 10 15.38 21.14 2.37
C PRO A 10 15.91 20.56 3.68
N LEU A 11 15.36 21.00 4.83
CA LEU A 11 15.70 20.42 6.14
C LEU A 11 15.32 18.94 6.24
N ALA A 12 14.17 18.55 5.68
CA ALA A 12 13.80 17.15 5.64
C ALA A 12 14.80 16.31 4.83
N TRP A 13 15.21 16.78 3.67
CA TRP A 13 16.18 16.08 2.81
C TRP A 13 17.59 16.03 3.44
N VAL A 14 18.03 17.14 4.05
CA VAL A 14 19.28 17.15 4.82
C VAL A 14 19.22 16.12 5.95
N GLY A 15 18.10 16.00 6.65
CA GLY A 15 17.89 14.97 7.67
C GLY A 15 18.12 13.56 7.11
N TYR A 16 17.53 13.23 5.95
CA TYR A 16 17.73 11.92 5.32
C TYR A 16 19.18 11.70 4.85
N VAL A 17 19.82 12.73 4.28
CA VAL A 17 21.24 12.64 3.87
C VAL A 17 22.15 12.41 5.08
N LEU A 18 21.95 13.15 6.16
CA LEU A 18 22.70 12.97 7.42
C LEU A 18 22.43 11.61 8.06
N GLY A 19 21.18 11.12 7.99
CA GLY A 19 20.83 9.79 8.45
C GLY A 19 21.51 8.67 7.67
N CYS A 20 21.62 8.81 6.35
CA CYS A 20 22.37 7.91 5.48
C CYS A 20 23.87 7.96 5.82
N ALA A 21 24.46 9.15 5.89
CA ALA A 21 25.87 9.34 6.22
C ALA A 21 26.20 8.76 7.61
N ALA A 22 25.38 9.00 8.60
CA ALA A 22 25.54 8.44 9.94
C ALA A 22 25.51 6.89 9.93
N GLY A 23 24.59 6.29 9.16
CA GLY A 23 24.54 4.84 8.98
C GLY A 23 25.87 4.27 8.43
N LEU A 24 26.46 4.95 7.46
CA LEU A 24 27.73 4.53 6.84
C LEU A 24 28.95 4.83 7.73
N LEU A 25 28.97 5.98 8.41
CA LEU A 25 30.08 6.36 9.29
C LEU A 25 30.19 5.47 10.53
N PHE A 26 29.05 5.07 11.11
CA PHE A 26 29.00 4.26 12.32
C PHE A 26 28.79 2.76 12.06
N LEU A 27 29.20 2.22 10.89
CA LEU A 27 29.03 0.79 10.54
C LEU A 27 29.52 -0.19 11.62
N ARG A 28 30.59 0.18 12.36
CA ARG A 28 31.16 -0.62 13.44
C ARG A 28 30.54 -0.37 14.81
N HIS A 29 29.70 0.65 14.96
CA HIS A 29 29.06 1.05 16.21
C HIS A 29 27.54 1.01 16.08
N GLU A 30 26.95 -0.18 16.17
CA GLU A 30 25.54 -0.44 15.90
C GLU A 30 24.57 0.48 16.68
N LYS A 31 24.88 0.81 17.95
CA LYS A 31 24.06 1.70 18.78
C LYS A 31 24.06 3.13 18.26
N LEU A 32 25.21 3.65 17.84
CA LEU A 32 25.32 5.00 17.26
C LEU A 32 24.71 5.05 15.86
N ALA A 33 24.97 4.03 15.03
CA ALA A 33 24.34 3.90 13.72
C ALA A 33 22.82 3.91 13.83
N ASN A 34 22.25 3.12 14.75
CA ASN A 34 20.82 3.08 15.00
C ASN A 34 20.27 4.45 15.44
N LEU A 35 20.88 5.05 16.48
CA LEU A 35 20.41 6.31 17.06
C LEU A 35 20.44 7.46 16.04
N PHE A 36 21.57 7.67 15.38
CA PHE A 36 21.73 8.81 14.47
C PHE A 36 21.01 8.58 13.13
N SER A 37 21.07 7.37 12.56
CA SER A 37 20.43 7.11 11.27
C SER A 37 18.90 7.26 11.35
N PHE A 38 18.26 6.62 12.33
CA PHE A 38 16.80 6.70 12.49
C PHE A 38 16.38 7.98 13.23
N GLY A 39 17.26 8.58 14.05
CA GLY A 39 17.01 9.88 14.68
C GLY A 39 16.91 11.01 13.66
N PHE A 40 17.88 11.11 12.74
CA PHE A 40 17.83 12.09 11.64
C PHE A 40 16.68 11.82 10.68
N ALA A 41 16.36 10.54 10.39
CA ALA A 41 15.18 10.17 9.62
C ALA A 41 13.88 10.66 10.28
N THR A 42 13.77 10.55 11.62
CA THR A 42 12.61 11.03 12.38
C THR A 42 12.47 12.54 12.27
N LEU A 43 13.55 13.29 12.48
CA LEU A 43 13.53 14.76 12.39
C LEU A 43 13.23 15.23 10.96
N GLY A 44 13.86 14.61 9.95
CA GLY A 44 13.57 14.90 8.55
C GLY A 44 12.12 14.64 8.18
N ALA A 45 11.57 13.51 8.62
CA ALA A 45 10.19 13.14 8.36
C ALA A 45 9.19 14.08 9.07
N LEU A 46 9.51 14.56 10.27
CA LEU A 46 8.69 15.56 10.97
C LEU A 46 8.66 16.88 10.18
N CYS A 47 9.84 17.38 9.75
CA CYS A 47 9.92 18.59 8.92
C CYS A 47 9.12 18.43 7.61
N GLY A 48 9.23 17.28 6.93
CA GLY A 48 8.47 16.98 5.73
C GLY A 48 6.96 16.93 5.97
N THR A 49 6.51 16.34 7.10
CA THR A 49 5.10 16.31 7.47
C THR A 49 4.54 17.71 7.69
N VAL A 50 5.25 18.56 8.45
CA VAL A 50 4.83 19.94 8.70
C VAL A 50 4.82 20.75 7.41
N ALA A 51 5.84 20.61 6.56
CA ALA A 51 5.92 21.28 5.25
C ALA A 51 4.71 20.97 4.36
N CYS A 52 4.34 19.69 4.26
CA CYS A 52 3.20 19.27 3.44
C CYS A 52 1.85 19.72 4.02
N VAL A 53 1.69 19.68 5.35
CA VAL A 53 0.47 20.18 6.01
C VAL A 53 0.32 21.70 5.79
N VAL A 54 1.39 22.47 5.99
CA VAL A 54 1.37 23.93 5.74
C VAL A 54 1.08 24.22 4.27
N SER A 55 1.69 23.48 3.33
CA SER A 55 1.43 23.65 1.90
C SER A 55 -0.03 23.38 1.54
N LEU A 56 -0.62 22.29 2.01
CA LEU A 56 -2.03 21.96 1.75
C LEU A 56 -2.99 23.00 2.37
N ALA A 57 -2.68 23.48 3.58
CA ALA A 57 -3.50 24.51 4.24
C ALA A 57 -3.39 25.87 3.55
N SER A 58 -2.21 26.24 3.04
CA SER A 58 -1.98 27.51 2.34
C SER A 58 -2.41 27.51 0.87
N SER A 59 -2.51 26.34 0.22
CA SER A 59 -2.92 26.21 -1.18
C SER A 59 -4.34 26.75 -1.45
N ALA A 60 -5.15 26.90 -0.40
CA ALA A 60 -6.45 27.56 -0.50
C ALA A 60 -6.34 29.07 -0.78
N THR A 61 -5.19 29.69 -0.49
CA THR A 61 -4.95 31.14 -0.59
C THR A 61 -3.91 31.52 -1.65
N THR A 62 -3.04 30.59 -2.07
CA THR A 62 -1.95 30.82 -3.03
C THR A 62 -2.12 29.97 -4.29
N THR A 63 -2.06 30.61 -5.46
CA THR A 63 -2.30 29.97 -6.77
C THR A 63 -1.05 29.34 -7.39
N ALA A 64 0.15 29.69 -6.94
CA ALA A 64 1.41 29.21 -7.54
C ALA A 64 2.05 28.12 -6.68
N PRO A 65 2.43 26.95 -7.27
CA PRO A 65 3.18 25.91 -6.57
C PRO A 65 4.59 26.38 -6.23
N LEU A 66 5.13 25.90 -5.11
CA LEU A 66 6.55 26.11 -4.79
C LEU A 66 7.40 25.31 -5.78
N GLN A 67 8.20 26.01 -6.58
CA GLN A 67 9.17 25.42 -7.49
C GLN A 67 10.60 25.68 -7.02
N LEU A 68 11.43 24.64 -7.01
CA LEU A 68 12.85 24.73 -6.65
C LEU A 68 13.69 23.98 -7.69
N GLN A 69 14.74 24.61 -8.16
CA GLN A 69 15.76 23.96 -8.97
C GLN A 69 16.86 23.43 -8.04
N LEU A 70 17.04 22.12 -7.99
CA LEU A 70 18.02 21.48 -7.10
C LEU A 70 19.45 21.62 -7.63
N LEU A 71 19.65 21.40 -8.94
CA LEU A 71 20.94 21.48 -9.61
C LEU A 71 20.76 22.12 -10.98
N PRO A 72 21.64 23.07 -11.36
CA PRO A 72 21.70 23.55 -12.74
C PRO A 72 22.22 22.44 -13.65
N THR A 73 21.70 22.33 -14.85
CA THR A 73 22.18 21.36 -15.84
C THR A 73 22.37 22.03 -17.19
N LEU A 74 23.42 21.59 -17.93
CA LEU A 74 23.70 21.96 -19.30
C LEU A 74 23.16 20.93 -20.31
N ILE A 75 22.59 19.83 -19.82
CA ILE A 75 22.05 18.78 -20.68
C ILE A 75 20.67 19.24 -21.18
N PRO A 76 20.46 19.32 -22.51
CA PRO A 76 19.17 19.71 -23.07
C PRO A 76 18.05 18.81 -22.52
N TYR A 77 16.87 19.42 -22.28
CA TYR A 77 15.65 18.74 -21.80
C TYR A 77 15.73 18.12 -20.40
N VAL A 78 16.89 18.08 -19.75
CA VAL A 78 17.05 17.53 -18.40
C VAL A 78 17.06 18.67 -17.40
N GLN A 79 16.10 18.64 -16.47
CA GLN A 79 16.03 19.63 -15.39
C GLN A 79 15.83 18.89 -14.05
N PHE A 80 16.63 19.27 -13.05
CA PHE A 80 16.49 18.77 -11.69
C PHE A 80 15.57 19.69 -10.89
N THR A 81 14.32 19.79 -11.35
CA THR A 81 13.29 20.65 -10.77
C THR A 81 12.29 19.84 -9.96
N ILE A 82 11.86 20.43 -8.88
CA ILE A 82 10.76 19.92 -8.05
C ILE A 82 9.65 20.95 -7.99
N SER A 83 8.41 20.45 -7.87
CA SER A 83 7.22 21.25 -7.71
C SER A 83 6.40 20.69 -6.54
N LEU A 84 6.04 21.56 -5.60
CA LEU A 84 5.14 21.23 -4.49
C LEU A 84 3.75 21.80 -4.81
N ASP A 85 3.05 21.15 -5.72
CA ASP A 85 1.65 21.40 -6.00
C ASP A 85 0.73 20.63 -5.01
N PRO A 86 -0.60 20.83 -5.01
CA PRO A 86 -1.49 20.13 -4.08
C PRO A 86 -1.41 18.60 -4.14
N LEU A 87 -1.14 18.00 -5.32
CA LEU A 87 -1.01 16.56 -5.46
C LEU A 87 0.31 16.07 -4.85
N SER A 88 1.42 16.76 -5.13
CA SER A 88 2.72 16.49 -4.52
C SER A 88 2.70 16.65 -3.01
N ALA A 89 2.02 17.69 -2.50
CA ALA A 89 1.87 17.92 -1.07
C ALA A 89 1.05 16.82 -0.39
N PHE A 90 -0.03 16.35 -1.02
CA PHE A 90 -0.84 15.25 -0.51
C PHE A 90 -0.05 13.94 -0.41
N PHE A 91 0.65 13.54 -1.48
CA PHE A 91 1.47 12.33 -1.44
C PHE A 91 2.72 12.52 -0.58
N GLY A 92 3.31 13.71 -0.54
CA GLY A 92 4.40 14.07 0.36
C GLY A 92 4.00 13.95 1.84
N LEU A 93 2.76 14.31 2.19
CA LEU A 93 2.20 14.11 3.53
C LEU A 93 2.13 12.62 3.88
N ILE A 94 1.64 11.78 2.97
CA ILE A 94 1.59 10.31 3.17
C ILE A 94 2.99 9.75 3.41
N VAL A 95 3.97 10.13 2.57
CA VAL A 95 5.37 9.69 2.69
C VAL A 95 5.94 10.10 4.04
N SER A 96 5.85 11.38 4.39
CA SER A 96 6.51 11.95 5.56
C SER A 96 5.87 11.51 6.87
N LEU A 97 4.53 11.43 6.95
CA LEU A 97 3.81 10.96 8.14
C LEU A 97 4.17 9.51 8.48
N LEU A 98 4.20 8.63 7.47
CA LEU A 98 4.60 7.26 7.69
C LEU A 98 6.09 7.17 8.00
N ALA A 99 6.95 7.89 7.28
CA ALA A 99 8.38 7.93 7.56
C ALA A 99 8.66 8.33 9.02
N PHE A 100 7.92 9.31 9.57
CA PHE A 100 8.02 9.73 10.96
C PHE A 100 7.70 8.58 11.93
N ALA A 101 6.53 7.95 11.79
CA ALA A 101 6.12 6.85 12.65
C ALA A 101 7.07 5.63 12.56
N LEU A 102 7.50 5.30 11.33
CA LEU A 102 8.37 4.15 11.06
C LEU A 102 9.80 4.37 11.54
N SER A 103 10.32 5.60 11.46
CA SER A 103 11.65 5.94 11.98
C SER A 103 11.70 5.85 13.50
N LEU A 104 10.66 6.33 14.20
CA LEU A 104 10.50 6.15 15.65
C LEU A 104 10.46 4.67 16.03
N TYR A 105 9.65 3.90 15.32
CA TYR A 105 9.55 2.45 15.53
C TYR A 105 10.89 1.75 15.32
N SER A 106 11.64 2.16 14.30
CA SER A 106 12.92 1.54 13.91
C SER A 106 13.99 1.66 14.99
N LEU A 107 13.99 2.72 15.81
CA LEU A 107 14.90 2.87 16.96
C LEU A 107 14.84 1.70 17.95
N GLY A 108 13.67 1.14 18.17
CA GLY A 108 13.48 -0.06 19.00
C GLY A 108 13.68 -1.36 18.21
N TYR A 109 13.05 -1.44 17.04
CA TYR A 109 13.02 -2.65 16.21
C TYR A 109 14.41 -3.09 15.74
N ALA A 110 15.27 -2.15 15.33
CA ALA A 110 16.60 -2.45 14.81
C ALA A 110 17.53 -3.04 15.89
N ARG A 111 17.22 -2.89 17.19
CA ARG A 111 18.00 -3.53 18.28
C ARG A 111 17.99 -5.05 18.19
N GLY A 112 16.94 -5.65 17.63
CA GLY A 112 16.85 -7.09 17.40
C GLY A 112 17.89 -7.65 16.40
N PHE A 113 18.53 -6.76 15.63
CA PHE A 113 19.59 -7.14 14.67
C PHE A 113 21.01 -6.98 15.22
N TYR A 114 21.20 -6.41 16.40
CA TYR A 114 22.54 -6.19 16.98
C TYR A 114 23.32 -7.49 17.11
N GLY A 115 24.60 -7.45 16.70
CA GLY A 115 25.48 -8.62 16.67
C GLY A 115 25.14 -9.66 15.60
N ARG A 116 24.07 -9.47 14.80
CA ARG A 116 23.66 -10.42 13.75
C ARG A 116 23.74 -9.81 12.36
N LYS A 117 23.39 -8.52 12.22
CA LYS A 117 23.31 -7.81 10.95
C LYS A 117 23.78 -6.38 11.10
N ASN A 118 24.30 -5.80 10.05
CA ASN A 118 24.76 -4.43 10.09
C ASN A 118 23.61 -3.42 10.04
N VAL A 119 23.28 -2.85 11.21
CA VAL A 119 22.18 -1.88 11.37
C VAL A 119 22.50 -0.56 10.65
N GLY A 120 23.79 -0.20 10.50
CA GLY A 120 24.19 0.99 9.75
C GLY A 120 23.80 0.90 8.28
N VAL A 121 23.97 -0.27 7.66
CA VAL A 121 23.52 -0.53 6.27
C VAL A 121 21.99 -0.44 6.16
N LEU A 122 21.26 -1.03 7.11
CA LEU A 122 19.80 -0.92 7.15
C LEU A 122 19.36 0.55 7.21
N GLY A 123 19.94 1.32 8.12
CA GLY A 123 19.64 2.74 8.30
C GLY A 123 20.00 3.59 7.09
N ALA A 124 21.16 3.34 6.46
CA ALA A 124 21.60 4.06 5.27
C ALA A 124 20.64 3.87 4.10
N PHE A 125 20.34 2.62 3.72
CA PHE A 125 19.38 2.34 2.63
C PHE A 125 17.95 2.79 2.96
N PHE A 126 17.55 2.74 4.24
CA PHE A 126 16.25 3.27 4.67
C PHE A 126 16.15 4.78 4.41
N ASN A 127 17.18 5.55 4.77
CA ASN A 127 17.22 6.99 4.52
C ASN A 127 17.28 7.33 3.02
N VAL A 128 18.06 6.59 2.22
CA VAL A 128 18.07 6.75 0.75
C VAL A 128 16.69 6.50 0.16
N MET A 129 16.00 5.47 0.64
CA MET A 129 14.63 5.16 0.21
C MET A 129 13.65 6.29 0.56
N LEU A 130 13.75 6.87 1.77
CA LEU A 130 12.92 8.01 2.19
C LEU A 130 13.17 9.24 1.31
N LEU A 131 14.44 9.60 1.11
CA LEU A 131 14.83 10.72 0.25
C LEU A 131 14.32 10.55 -1.17
N ALA A 132 14.61 9.40 -1.78
CA ALA A 132 14.21 9.13 -3.16
C ALA A 132 12.69 9.14 -3.31
N THR A 133 11.94 8.57 -2.35
CA THR A 133 10.47 8.54 -2.40
C THR A 133 9.86 9.94 -2.28
N THR A 134 10.41 10.81 -1.43
CA THR A 134 9.95 12.21 -1.34
C THR A 134 10.24 12.98 -2.62
N LEU A 135 11.39 12.76 -3.25
CA LEU A 135 11.74 13.39 -4.52
C LEU A 135 10.88 12.87 -5.68
N VAL A 136 10.51 11.58 -5.70
CA VAL A 136 9.60 11.01 -6.72
C VAL A 136 8.27 11.75 -6.77
N VAL A 137 7.65 12.00 -5.63
CA VAL A 137 6.33 12.66 -5.58
C VAL A 137 6.38 14.17 -5.79
N MET A 138 7.59 14.76 -5.85
CA MET A 138 7.82 16.19 -6.05
C MET A 138 8.54 16.52 -7.36
N ALA A 139 9.05 15.52 -8.09
CA ALA A 139 9.74 15.72 -9.36
C ALA A 139 8.81 16.38 -10.39
N ASP A 140 9.33 17.40 -11.10
CA ASP A 140 8.60 18.18 -12.12
C ASP A 140 9.17 17.99 -13.54
N ASN A 141 10.06 17.02 -13.70
CA ASN A 141 10.64 16.63 -14.98
C ASN A 141 10.70 15.11 -15.07
N ALA A 142 10.27 14.54 -16.19
CA ALA A 142 10.16 13.09 -16.37
C ALA A 142 11.51 12.35 -16.29
N PHE A 143 12.60 12.97 -16.75
CA PHE A 143 13.93 12.38 -16.64
C PHE A 143 14.36 12.31 -15.17
N PHE A 144 14.21 13.42 -14.43
CA PHE A 144 14.52 13.47 -13.01
C PHE A 144 13.64 12.50 -12.22
N PHE A 145 12.34 12.45 -12.54
CA PHE A 145 11.41 11.47 -11.97
C PHE A 145 11.91 10.05 -12.14
N LEU A 146 12.29 9.63 -13.35
CA LEU A 146 12.78 8.27 -13.61
C LEU A 146 14.09 7.97 -12.86
N MET A 147 14.99 8.95 -12.76
CA MET A 147 16.25 8.78 -12.03
C MET A 147 16.01 8.52 -10.54
N VAL A 148 15.18 9.35 -9.88
CA VAL A 148 14.89 9.15 -8.45
C VAL A 148 13.98 7.95 -8.21
N TRP A 149 13.13 7.56 -9.19
CA TRP A 149 12.34 6.34 -9.17
C TRP A 149 13.23 5.09 -9.14
N GLU A 150 14.29 5.05 -9.93
CA GLU A 150 15.24 3.93 -9.92
C GLU A 150 16.05 3.87 -8.61
N ILE A 151 16.47 5.02 -8.06
CA ILE A 151 17.14 5.07 -6.75
C ILE A 151 16.20 4.52 -5.65
N MET A 152 14.92 4.91 -5.68
CA MET A 152 13.90 4.37 -4.78
C MET A 152 13.72 2.86 -4.96
N ALA A 153 13.66 2.36 -6.19
CA ALA A 153 13.49 0.94 -6.47
C ALA A 153 14.70 0.10 -6.03
N LEU A 154 15.91 0.59 -6.30
CA LEU A 154 17.15 -0.08 -5.93
C LEU A 154 17.37 -0.11 -4.41
N SER A 155 17.14 1.01 -3.73
CA SER A 155 17.21 1.05 -2.26
C SER A 155 16.22 0.10 -1.60
N ALA A 156 14.99 0.04 -2.11
CA ALA A 156 13.99 -0.93 -1.65
C ALA A 156 14.40 -2.39 -1.92
N TYR A 157 15.03 -2.68 -3.08
CA TYR A 157 15.59 -4.01 -3.37
C TYR A 157 16.66 -4.42 -2.34
N CYS A 158 17.60 -3.51 -2.02
CA CYS A 158 18.63 -3.77 -1.01
C CYS A 158 18.00 -4.05 0.37
N LEU A 159 16.95 -3.32 0.73
CA LEU A 159 16.23 -3.51 1.98
C LEU A 159 15.40 -4.80 2.01
N VAL A 160 14.74 -5.18 0.92
CA VAL A 160 14.05 -6.48 0.81
C VAL A 160 15.04 -7.63 0.95
N SER A 161 16.22 -7.48 0.34
CA SER A 161 17.29 -8.47 0.36
C SER A 161 18.17 -8.40 1.61
N PHE A 162 17.78 -7.68 2.67
CA PHE A 162 18.58 -7.47 3.87
C PHE A 162 19.03 -8.78 4.56
N GLU A 163 18.15 -9.77 4.60
CA GLU A 163 18.48 -11.13 5.10
C GLU A 163 18.80 -12.08 3.92
N HIS A 164 19.71 -11.68 3.03
CA HIS A 164 20.05 -12.37 1.78
C HIS A 164 20.64 -13.79 1.95
N GLU A 165 21.01 -14.22 3.16
CA GLU A 165 21.45 -15.58 3.43
C GLU A 165 20.33 -16.60 3.19
N LYS A 166 19.07 -16.19 3.40
CA LYS A 166 17.90 -17.03 3.19
C LYS A 166 17.57 -17.13 1.70
N PRO A 167 17.44 -18.35 1.13
CA PRO A 167 17.10 -18.52 -0.30
C PRO A 167 15.80 -17.84 -0.70
N GLU A 168 14.79 -17.86 0.17
CA GLU A 168 13.49 -17.22 -0.04
C GLU A 168 13.63 -15.69 -0.22
N THR A 169 14.48 -15.06 0.61
CA THR A 169 14.74 -13.62 0.55
C THR A 169 15.41 -13.23 -0.76
N ARG A 170 16.41 -14.03 -1.22
CA ARG A 170 17.06 -13.78 -2.53
C ARG A 170 16.08 -13.90 -3.69
N SER A 171 15.26 -14.95 -3.69
CA SER A 171 14.26 -15.17 -4.74
C SER A 171 13.23 -14.04 -4.79
N ALA A 172 12.72 -13.62 -3.64
CA ALA A 172 11.77 -12.52 -3.53
C ALA A 172 12.39 -11.17 -3.94
N GLY A 173 13.66 -10.92 -3.56
CA GLY A 173 14.40 -9.73 -3.98
C GLY A 173 14.58 -9.67 -5.49
N VAL A 174 15.00 -10.77 -6.13
CA VAL A 174 15.15 -10.85 -7.59
C VAL A 174 13.81 -10.63 -8.30
N LEU A 175 12.74 -11.25 -7.81
CA LEU A 175 11.40 -11.06 -8.38
C LEU A 175 10.97 -9.58 -8.30
N TYR A 176 11.14 -8.94 -7.13
CA TYR A 176 10.87 -7.51 -6.95
C TYR A 176 11.68 -6.65 -7.94
N PHE A 177 12.99 -6.91 -8.05
CA PHE A 177 13.90 -6.18 -8.91
C PHE A 177 13.47 -6.27 -10.39
N VAL A 178 13.26 -7.48 -10.90
CA VAL A 178 12.85 -7.71 -12.29
C VAL A 178 11.51 -7.04 -12.60
N MET A 179 10.50 -7.25 -11.75
CA MET A 179 9.19 -6.63 -11.94
C MET A 179 9.26 -5.10 -11.91
N SER A 180 10.06 -4.53 -10.99
CA SER A 180 10.24 -3.08 -10.88
C SER A 180 10.84 -2.50 -12.16
N HIS A 181 11.89 -3.12 -12.74
CA HIS A 181 12.55 -2.64 -13.96
C HIS A 181 11.67 -2.78 -15.20
N ILE A 182 10.87 -3.85 -15.31
CA ILE A 182 9.85 -3.97 -16.37
C ILE A 182 8.86 -2.80 -16.25
N GLY A 183 8.42 -2.49 -15.03
CA GLY A 183 7.55 -1.35 -14.77
C GLY A 183 8.16 -0.03 -15.18
N THR A 184 9.42 0.23 -14.81
CA THR A 184 10.14 1.44 -15.22
C THR A 184 10.29 1.55 -16.73
N GLY A 185 10.56 0.43 -17.43
CA GLY A 185 10.60 0.41 -18.90
C GLY A 185 9.28 0.85 -19.53
N CYS A 186 8.14 0.39 -19.00
CA CYS A 186 6.82 0.82 -19.46
C CYS A 186 6.60 2.32 -19.20
N ILE A 187 6.95 2.83 -18.01
CA ILE A 187 6.81 4.25 -17.65
C ILE A 187 7.69 5.12 -18.57
N MET A 188 8.93 4.70 -18.81
CA MET A 188 9.85 5.40 -19.70
C MET A 188 9.29 5.50 -21.12
N LEU A 189 8.78 4.40 -21.68
CA LEU A 189 8.14 4.40 -23.00
C LEU A 189 6.92 5.30 -23.03
N GLY A 190 6.11 5.33 -21.96
CA GLY A 190 5.00 6.26 -21.82
C GLY A 190 5.44 7.72 -21.87
N PHE A 191 6.49 8.10 -21.13
CA PHE A 191 7.03 9.47 -21.18
C PHE A 191 7.65 9.82 -22.54
N LEU A 192 8.25 8.87 -23.24
CA LEU A 192 8.75 9.09 -24.60
C LEU A 192 7.63 9.43 -25.59
N LEU A 193 6.45 8.80 -25.45
CA LEU A 193 5.29 9.15 -26.26
C LEU A 193 4.78 10.57 -25.96
N LEU A 194 4.79 11.00 -24.68
CA LEU A 194 4.43 12.37 -24.33
C LEU A 194 5.48 13.37 -24.82
N PHE A 195 6.76 13.05 -24.71
CA PHE A 195 7.86 13.87 -25.24
C PHE A 195 7.71 14.12 -26.75
N GLN A 196 7.36 13.09 -27.51
CA GLN A 196 7.16 13.21 -28.96
C GLN A 196 6.10 14.27 -29.31
N ALA A 197 5.09 14.43 -28.46
CA ALA A 197 4.03 15.42 -28.69
C ALA A 197 4.35 16.83 -28.17
N THR A 198 5.17 16.94 -27.11
CA THR A 198 5.42 18.22 -26.43
C THR A 198 6.81 18.81 -26.71
N GLY A 199 7.76 17.97 -27.14
CA GLY A 199 9.17 18.38 -27.36
C GLY A 199 9.97 18.60 -26.08
N GLY A 200 9.43 18.28 -24.88
CA GLY A 200 10.07 18.46 -23.59
C GLY A 200 9.72 17.36 -22.59
N TYR A 201 10.45 17.29 -21.47
CA TYR A 201 10.21 16.35 -20.38
C TYR A 201 9.56 16.99 -19.14
N ASP A 202 9.20 18.27 -19.22
CA ASP A 202 8.62 19.00 -18.10
C ASP A 202 7.14 18.67 -17.92
N PHE A 203 6.71 18.51 -16.68
CA PHE A 203 5.31 18.13 -16.36
C PHE A 203 4.32 19.24 -16.75
N ALA A 204 4.76 20.52 -16.71
CA ALA A 204 3.97 21.62 -17.22
C ALA A 204 3.69 21.49 -18.74
N GLY A 205 4.69 21.05 -19.52
CA GLY A 205 4.51 20.73 -20.95
C GLY A 205 3.52 19.58 -21.16
N PHE A 206 3.63 18.50 -20.38
CA PHE A 206 2.66 17.39 -20.45
C PHE A 206 1.25 17.79 -20.06
N HIS A 207 1.10 18.72 -19.11
CA HIS A 207 -0.22 19.24 -18.73
C HIS A 207 -0.92 19.97 -19.89
N THR A 208 -0.19 20.58 -20.81
CA THR A 208 -0.80 21.23 -21.99
C THR A 208 -1.55 20.24 -22.87
N LEU A 209 -1.19 18.94 -22.86
CA LEU A 209 -1.91 17.89 -23.59
C LEU A 209 -3.31 17.66 -23.05
N SER A 210 -3.57 17.99 -21.79
CA SER A 210 -4.92 17.88 -21.20
C SER A 210 -5.90 18.87 -21.85
N ALA A 211 -5.40 20.05 -22.23
CA ALA A 211 -6.18 21.10 -22.91
C ALA A 211 -6.18 20.95 -24.44
N LYS A 212 -5.15 20.29 -25.00
CA LYS A 212 -4.95 20.10 -26.45
C LYS A 212 -4.69 18.63 -26.77
N PRO A 213 -5.67 17.74 -26.53
CA PRO A 213 -5.50 16.29 -26.70
C PRO A 213 -5.21 15.90 -28.16
N GLU A 214 -5.51 16.77 -29.13
CA GLU A 214 -5.23 16.59 -30.55
C GLU A 214 -3.73 16.61 -30.88
N TRP A 215 -2.86 17.16 -30.01
CA TRP A 215 -1.40 17.13 -30.22
C TRP A 215 -0.83 15.72 -30.10
N LEU A 216 -1.52 14.82 -29.44
CA LEU A 216 -1.14 13.41 -29.32
C LEU A 216 -2.18 12.57 -30.07
N ALA A 217 -1.74 11.87 -31.14
CA ALA A 217 -2.62 11.00 -31.91
C ALA A 217 -3.35 10.00 -31.00
N SER A 218 -4.61 9.71 -31.27
CA SER A 218 -5.47 8.85 -30.44
C SER A 218 -4.83 7.47 -30.15
N GLY A 219 -4.16 6.87 -31.12
CA GLY A 219 -3.41 5.61 -30.95
C GLY A 219 -2.26 5.75 -29.95
N SER A 220 -1.45 6.81 -30.06
CA SER A 220 -0.34 7.08 -29.14
C SER A 220 -0.83 7.42 -27.75
N ARG A 221 -1.93 8.14 -27.62
CA ARG A 221 -2.58 8.47 -26.35
C ARG A 221 -3.07 7.21 -25.61
N ASN A 222 -3.72 6.30 -26.35
CA ASN A 222 -4.16 5.02 -25.81
C ASN A 222 -2.97 4.11 -25.44
N ALA A 223 -1.91 4.10 -26.25
CA ALA A 223 -0.67 3.38 -25.94
C ALA A 223 0.00 3.94 -24.66
N ALA A 224 0.09 5.27 -24.51
CA ALA A 224 0.61 5.90 -23.31
C ALA A 224 -0.22 5.51 -22.07
N PHE A 225 -1.56 5.56 -22.14
CA PHE A 225 -2.44 5.11 -21.07
C PHE A 225 -2.13 3.67 -20.65
N LEU A 226 -2.03 2.72 -21.59
CA LEU A 226 -1.75 1.31 -21.29
C LEU A 226 -0.35 1.10 -20.72
N LEU A 227 0.65 1.79 -21.25
CA LEU A 227 2.03 1.72 -20.76
C LEU A 227 2.14 2.23 -19.32
N PHE A 228 1.54 3.38 -19.01
CA PHE A 228 1.53 3.92 -17.66
C PHE A 228 0.68 3.07 -16.71
N LEU A 229 -0.48 2.55 -17.17
CA LEU A 229 -1.29 1.63 -16.37
C LEU A 229 -0.51 0.35 -16.03
N ALA A 230 0.24 -0.21 -16.99
CA ALA A 230 1.10 -1.36 -16.74
C ALA A 230 2.26 -1.00 -15.80
N GLY A 231 3.01 0.06 -16.10
CA GLY A 231 4.22 0.43 -15.36
C GLY A 231 3.93 0.83 -13.91
N PHE A 232 3.04 1.79 -13.69
CA PHE A 232 2.61 2.20 -12.35
C PHE A 232 1.77 1.11 -11.66
N GLY A 233 1.01 0.32 -12.44
CA GLY A 233 0.24 -0.80 -11.95
C GLY A 233 1.12 -1.93 -11.40
N ILE A 234 2.26 -2.24 -12.01
CA ILE A 234 3.28 -3.15 -11.43
C ILE A 234 3.72 -2.64 -10.07
N LYS A 235 4.06 -1.35 -9.96
CA LYS A 235 4.49 -0.75 -8.69
C LYS A 235 3.39 -0.76 -7.64
N ALA A 236 2.16 -0.44 -8.02
CA ALA A 236 1.00 -0.48 -7.14
C ALA A 236 0.60 -1.90 -6.73
N GLY A 237 0.96 -2.92 -7.50
CA GLY A 237 0.62 -4.32 -7.26
C GLY A 237 -0.80 -4.69 -7.68
N ILE A 238 -1.27 -4.20 -8.84
CA ILE A 238 -2.59 -4.56 -9.38
C ILE A 238 -2.58 -5.97 -9.97
N VAL A 239 -3.71 -6.65 -9.93
CA VAL A 239 -3.87 -7.96 -10.61
C VAL A 239 -3.93 -7.72 -12.14
N PRO A 240 -3.17 -8.49 -12.96
CA PRO A 240 -2.35 -9.67 -12.61
C PRO A 240 -0.87 -9.35 -12.25
N LEU A 241 -0.45 -8.10 -12.18
CA LEU A 241 0.95 -7.65 -12.05
C LEU A 241 1.48 -7.62 -10.60
N HIS A 242 0.80 -8.27 -9.67
CA HIS A 242 0.96 -8.18 -8.21
C HIS A 242 1.93 -9.20 -7.59
N THR A 243 2.39 -10.22 -8.30
CA THR A 243 3.03 -11.43 -7.71
C THR A 243 4.28 -11.17 -6.89
N TRP A 244 5.01 -10.07 -7.16
CA TRP A 244 6.17 -9.67 -6.37
C TRP A 244 5.82 -9.27 -4.94
N LEU A 245 4.61 -8.73 -4.71
CA LEU A 245 4.21 -8.09 -3.47
C LEU A 245 4.04 -9.11 -2.32
N PRO A 246 3.29 -10.24 -2.48
CA PRO A 246 3.21 -11.27 -1.45
C PRO A 246 4.51 -12.04 -1.21
N ALA A 247 5.46 -11.97 -2.14
CA ALA A 247 6.78 -12.56 -1.98
C ALA A 247 7.73 -11.65 -1.20
N ALA A 248 7.77 -10.34 -1.52
CA ALA A 248 8.73 -9.38 -0.96
C ALA A 248 8.38 -8.94 0.48
N HIS A 249 7.10 -8.68 0.78
CA HIS A 249 6.71 -8.15 2.10
C HIS A 249 7.00 -9.07 3.29
N PRO A 250 6.80 -10.40 3.22
CA PRO A 250 7.10 -11.27 4.34
C PRO A 250 8.57 -11.33 4.71
N VAL A 251 9.47 -11.24 3.73
CA VAL A 251 10.92 -11.41 3.92
C VAL A 251 11.64 -10.11 4.29
N ALA A 252 11.11 -8.95 3.92
CA ALA A 252 11.69 -7.67 4.27
C ALA A 252 11.58 -7.40 5.79
N PRO A 253 12.50 -6.61 6.42
CA PRO A 253 12.32 -6.12 7.77
C PRO A 253 10.96 -5.42 7.96
N SER A 254 10.34 -5.53 9.13
CA SER A 254 8.92 -5.12 9.29
C SER A 254 8.69 -3.62 9.13
N ASN A 255 9.65 -2.77 9.54
CA ASN A 255 9.63 -1.33 9.28
C ASN A 255 9.69 -1.02 7.78
N VAL A 256 10.49 -1.77 7.02
CA VAL A 256 10.58 -1.68 5.56
C VAL A 256 9.28 -2.16 4.91
N SER A 257 8.73 -3.30 5.36
CA SER A 257 7.45 -3.83 4.85
C SER A 257 6.30 -2.83 5.07
N ALA A 258 6.28 -2.16 6.23
CA ALA A 258 5.32 -1.12 6.55
C ALA A 258 5.44 0.09 5.59
N PHE A 259 6.66 0.54 5.28
CA PHE A 259 6.89 1.61 4.32
C PHE A 259 6.54 1.16 2.88
N MET A 260 6.94 -0.03 2.49
CA MET A 260 6.60 -0.57 1.16
C MET A 260 5.09 -0.61 0.94
N SER A 261 4.34 -1.15 1.88
CA SER A 261 2.88 -1.26 1.79
C SER A 261 2.18 0.08 1.98
N GLY A 262 2.63 0.88 2.96
CA GLY A 262 2.04 2.17 3.29
C GLY A 262 2.35 3.27 2.28
N VAL A 263 3.53 3.26 1.65
CA VAL A 263 4.05 4.35 0.82
C VAL A 263 4.46 3.92 -0.58
N LEU A 264 5.40 2.95 -0.72
CA LEU A 264 6.00 2.66 -2.04
C LEU A 264 4.97 2.27 -3.11
N ILE A 265 3.99 1.45 -2.77
CA ILE A 265 2.93 1.09 -3.74
C ILE A 265 2.04 2.30 -4.11
N LYS A 266 1.96 3.34 -3.24
CA LYS A 266 1.22 4.58 -3.52
C LYS A 266 1.96 5.52 -4.46
N THR A 267 3.28 5.37 -4.65
CA THR A 267 3.97 6.10 -5.72
C THR A 267 3.45 5.67 -7.11
N GLY A 268 3.01 4.41 -7.25
CA GLY A 268 2.26 3.97 -8.44
C GLY A 268 0.91 4.67 -8.57
N ILE A 269 0.17 4.83 -7.47
CA ILE A 269 -1.11 5.58 -7.46
C ILE A 269 -0.88 7.06 -7.77
N TYR A 270 0.20 7.68 -7.24
CA TYR A 270 0.61 9.04 -7.60
C TYR A 270 0.80 9.19 -9.12
N GLY A 271 1.58 8.27 -9.72
CA GLY A 271 1.84 8.30 -11.16
C GLY A 271 0.57 8.13 -11.98
N LEU A 272 -0.33 7.19 -11.60
CA LEU A 272 -1.62 7.02 -12.26
C LEU A 272 -2.49 8.27 -12.13
N THR A 273 -2.50 8.94 -10.97
CA THR A 273 -3.25 10.19 -10.77
C THR A 273 -2.72 11.30 -11.69
N ARG A 274 -1.38 11.49 -11.74
CA ARG A 274 -0.75 12.47 -12.65
C ARG A 274 -1.12 12.21 -14.10
N VAL A 275 -1.00 10.95 -14.54
CA VAL A 275 -1.23 10.62 -15.95
C VAL A 275 -2.70 10.73 -16.32
N PHE A 276 -3.59 10.16 -15.53
CA PHE A 276 -5.00 10.05 -15.90
C PHE A 276 -5.77 11.37 -15.79
N PHE A 277 -5.45 12.17 -14.76
CA PHE A 277 -6.22 13.37 -14.45
C PHE A 277 -5.48 14.67 -14.76
N TYR A 278 -4.14 14.62 -14.98
CA TYR A 278 -3.36 15.82 -15.18
C TYR A 278 -2.68 15.91 -16.56
N PHE A 279 -2.25 14.76 -17.17
CA PHE A 279 -1.55 14.80 -18.46
C PHE A 279 -2.44 14.47 -19.67
N LEU A 280 -3.27 13.40 -19.59
CA LEU A 280 -3.91 12.83 -20.78
C LEU A 280 -5.27 13.46 -21.16
N GLY A 281 -5.80 14.39 -20.35
CA GLY A 281 -7.08 15.06 -20.61
C GLY A 281 -8.30 14.14 -20.55
N THR A 282 -9.41 14.54 -21.20
CA THR A 282 -10.70 13.81 -21.11
C THR A 282 -10.56 12.36 -21.55
N PRO A 283 -10.82 11.37 -20.67
CA PRO A 283 -10.62 9.96 -20.97
C PRO A 283 -11.73 9.40 -21.86
N PRO A 284 -11.45 8.47 -22.78
CA PRO A 284 -12.49 7.67 -23.41
C PRO A 284 -13.11 6.69 -22.40
N MET A 285 -14.36 6.28 -22.58
CA MET A 285 -15.11 5.44 -21.65
C MET A 285 -14.38 4.15 -21.28
N TRP A 286 -13.75 3.49 -22.23
CA TRP A 286 -13.08 2.19 -22.00
C TRP A 286 -11.89 2.28 -21.03
N TRP A 287 -11.24 3.46 -20.87
CA TRP A 287 -10.19 3.63 -19.85
C TRP A 287 -10.77 3.45 -18.45
N GLY A 288 -11.88 4.13 -18.17
CA GLY A 288 -12.57 4.04 -16.88
C GLY A 288 -13.08 2.63 -16.60
N VAL A 289 -13.69 1.99 -17.60
CA VAL A 289 -14.15 0.58 -17.51
C VAL A 289 -12.97 -0.36 -17.20
N THR A 290 -11.84 -0.20 -17.87
CA THR A 290 -10.64 -1.03 -17.66
C THR A 290 -10.10 -0.84 -16.23
N VAL A 291 -9.96 0.40 -15.76
CA VAL A 291 -9.45 0.71 -14.41
C VAL A 291 -10.41 0.19 -13.33
N LEU A 292 -11.73 0.38 -13.50
CA LEU A 292 -12.75 -0.13 -12.59
C LEU A 292 -12.74 -1.66 -12.52
N ALA A 293 -12.65 -2.34 -13.68
CA ALA A 293 -12.62 -3.80 -13.74
C ALA A 293 -11.37 -4.38 -13.08
N ILE A 294 -10.17 -3.83 -13.39
CA ILE A 294 -8.91 -4.24 -12.76
C ILE A 294 -8.96 -3.96 -11.25
N GLY A 295 -9.48 -2.82 -10.84
CA GLY A 295 -9.66 -2.46 -9.43
C GLY A 295 -10.55 -3.47 -8.71
N THR A 296 -11.72 -3.76 -9.25
CA THR A 296 -12.69 -4.71 -8.68
C THR A 296 -12.11 -6.13 -8.59
N ILE A 297 -11.44 -6.61 -9.64
CA ILE A 297 -10.79 -7.93 -9.65
C ILE A 297 -9.67 -7.98 -8.60
N SER A 298 -8.87 -6.92 -8.48
CA SER A 298 -7.79 -6.83 -7.49
C SER A 298 -8.33 -6.84 -6.06
N ALA A 299 -9.43 -6.14 -5.80
CA ALA A 299 -10.07 -6.09 -4.49
C ALA A 299 -10.56 -7.48 -4.05
N VAL A 300 -11.36 -8.14 -4.90
CA VAL A 300 -11.93 -9.46 -4.58
C VAL A 300 -10.84 -10.53 -4.46
N LEU A 301 -9.92 -10.60 -5.41
CA LEU A 301 -8.87 -11.63 -5.38
C LEU A 301 -7.89 -11.39 -4.24
N GLY A 302 -7.55 -10.13 -3.94
CA GLY A 302 -6.69 -9.76 -2.82
C GLY A 302 -7.22 -10.31 -1.50
N VAL A 303 -8.48 -10.04 -1.15
CA VAL A 303 -9.08 -10.52 0.10
C VAL A 303 -9.23 -12.04 0.15
N LEU A 304 -9.61 -12.67 -0.97
CA LEU A 304 -9.75 -14.12 -1.04
C LEU A 304 -8.42 -14.84 -0.79
N TYR A 305 -7.32 -14.38 -1.42
CA TYR A 305 -6.00 -14.95 -1.16
C TYR A 305 -5.47 -14.62 0.23
N ALA A 306 -5.78 -13.44 0.80
CA ALA A 306 -5.42 -13.08 2.17
C ALA A 306 -6.03 -14.05 3.20
N LEU A 307 -7.30 -14.42 3.02
CA LEU A 307 -8.00 -15.38 3.89
C LEU A 307 -7.33 -16.77 3.91
N MET A 308 -6.61 -17.13 2.85
CA MET A 308 -5.92 -18.42 2.76
C MET A 308 -4.54 -18.43 3.41
N GLN A 309 -3.99 -17.26 3.78
CA GLN A 309 -2.63 -17.17 4.33
C GLN A 309 -2.59 -17.53 5.82
N HIS A 310 -1.48 -18.16 6.23
CA HIS A 310 -1.14 -18.49 7.62
C HIS A 310 0.02 -17.62 8.15
N ASP A 311 0.86 -17.09 7.27
CA ASP A 311 1.87 -16.06 7.57
C ASP A 311 1.18 -14.69 7.71
N LEU A 312 1.31 -14.07 8.89
CA LEU A 312 0.66 -12.78 9.21
C LEU A 312 1.10 -11.66 8.26
N LYS A 313 2.38 -11.57 7.90
CA LYS A 313 2.88 -10.54 6.97
C LYS A 313 2.42 -10.80 5.53
N ARG A 314 2.32 -12.05 5.10
CA ARG A 314 1.83 -12.43 3.78
C ARG A 314 0.33 -12.15 3.64
N LEU A 315 -0.45 -12.40 4.70
CA LEU A 315 -1.85 -12.01 4.79
C LEU A 315 -2.01 -10.50 4.58
N LEU A 316 -1.22 -9.69 5.30
CA LEU A 316 -1.22 -8.24 5.14
C LEU A 316 -0.79 -7.82 3.73
N ALA A 317 0.13 -8.50 3.09
CA ALA A 317 0.55 -8.22 1.72
C ALA A 317 -0.62 -8.35 0.72
N TYR A 318 -1.40 -9.43 0.79
CA TYR A 318 -2.58 -9.62 -0.07
C TYR A 318 -3.67 -8.57 0.18
N HIS A 319 -3.86 -8.14 1.43
CA HIS A 319 -4.74 -7.01 1.73
C HIS A 319 -4.23 -5.67 1.16
N SER A 320 -2.96 -5.55 0.80
CA SER A 320 -2.49 -4.36 0.08
C SER A 320 -2.97 -4.35 -1.36
N ILE A 321 -3.01 -5.52 -2.02
CA ILE A 321 -3.56 -5.70 -3.37
C ILE A 321 -5.06 -5.37 -3.38
N GLU A 322 -5.79 -5.87 -2.40
CA GLU A 322 -7.20 -5.57 -2.19
C GLU A 322 -7.47 -4.06 -2.12
N ASN A 323 -6.78 -3.37 -1.23
CA ASN A 323 -7.02 -1.95 -0.99
C ASN A 323 -6.56 -1.07 -2.16
N ILE A 324 -5.50 -1.44 -2.89
CA ILE A 324 -5.17 -0.81 -4.17
C ILE A 324 -6.31 -1.00 -5.17
N GLY A 325 -6.97 -2.16 -5.16
CA GLY A 325 -8.18 -2.41 -5.95
C GLY A 325 -9.29 -1.42 -5.63
N ILE A 326 -9.56 -1.16 -4.34
CA ILE A 326 -10.59 -0.19 -3.91
C ILE A 326 -10.25 1.24 -4.37
N ILE A 327 -8.98 1.66 -4.28
CA ILE A 327 -8.52 2.95 -4.80
C ILE A 327 -8.81 3.06 -6.30
N LEU A 328 -8.48 2.02 -7.07
CA LEU A 328 -8.72 1.99 -8.52
C LEU A 328 -10.21 1.94 -8.88
N MET A 329 -11.07 1.38 -8.03
CA MET A 329 -12.52 1.47 -8.24
C MET A 329 -13.00 2.93 -8.21
N GLY A 330 -12.52 3.74 -7.27
CA GLY A 330 -12.77 5.18 -7.24
C GLY A 330 -12.23 5.89 -8.49
N PHE A 331 -11.00 5.60 -8.90
CA PHE A 331 -10.40 6.21 -10.10
C PHE A 331 -11.13 5.81 -11.38
N GLY A 332 -11.47 4.53 -11.55
CA GLY A 332 -12.22 4.04 -12.70
C GLY A 332 -13.58 4.69 -12.82
N ALA A 333 -14.32 4.78 -11.71
CA ALA A 333 -15.60 5.48 -11.66
C ALA A 333 -15.46 6.98 -12.01
N SER A 334 -14.40 7.64 -11.50
CA SER A 334 -14.09 9.04 -11.81
C SER A 334 -13.85 9.24 -13.32
N LEU A 335 -13.05 8.40 -13.95
CA LEU A 335 -12.79 8.47 -15.41
C LEU A 335 -14.07 8.27 -16.23
N MET A 336 -14.96 7.35 -15.79
CA MET A 336 -16.25 7.15 -16.48
C MET A 336 -17.16 8.37 -16.35
N PHE A 337 -17.23 9.01 -15.17
CA PHE A 337 -17.99 10.23 -14.97
C PHE A 337 -17.43 11.44 -15.75
N LEU A 338 -16.10 11.55 -15.89
CA LEU A 338 -15.48 12.58 -16.73
C LEU A 338 -15.88 12.40 -18.19
N ASN A 339 -15.90 11.18 -18.69
CA ASN A 339 -16.32 10.88 -20.07
C ASN A 339 -17.78 11.24 -20.32
N THR A 340 -18.66 11.04 -19.35
CA THR A 340 -20.11 11.34 -19.47
C THR A 340 -20.47 12.78 -19.14
N GLY A 341 -19.49 13.65 -18.89
CA GLY A 341 -19.72 15.08 -18.62
C GLY A 341 -20.27 15.39 -17.23
N HIS A 342 -19.99 14.55 -16.23
CA HIS A 342 -20.40 14.74 -14.85
C HIS A 342 -19.21 15.04 -13.92
N PRO A 343 -18.57 16.23 -14.01
CA PRO A 343 -17.32 16.53 -13.30
C PRO A 343 -17.46 16.47 -11.77
N LEU A 344 -18.62 16.82 -11.23
CA LEU A 344 -18.87 16.80 -9.79
C LEU A 344 -18.90 15.35 -9.24
N LEU A 345 -19.54 14.42 -9.96
CA LEU A 345 -19.53 12.99 -9.61
C LEU A 345 -18.15 12.37 -9.83
N ALA A 346 -17.43 12.82 -10.85
CA ALA A 346 -16.04 12.43 -11.07
C ALA A 346 -15.16 12.84 -9.88
N THR A 347 -15.37 14.05 -9.34
CA THR A 347 -14.65 14.54 -8.17
C THR A 347 -14.97 13.70 -6.93
N LEU A 348 -16.24 13.33 -6.71
CA LEU A 348 -16.64 12.45 -5.62
C LEU A 348 -15.90 11.10 -5.70
N ALA A 349 -15.88 10.48 -6.87
CA ALA A 349 -15.24 9.19 -7.09
C ALA A 349 -13.71 9.28 -6.95
N LEU A 350 -13.09 10.36 -7.44
CA LEU A 350 -11.66 10.61 -7.29
C LEU A 350 -11.27 10.78 -5.84
N ILE A 351 -12.03 11.59 -5.07
CA ILE A 351 -11.73 11.83 -3.67
C ILE A 351 -11.95 10.56 -2.82
N ALA A 352 -12.92 9.72 -3.17
CA ALA A 352 -13.08 8.42 -2.53
C ALA A 352 -11.80 7.58 -2.64
N GLY A 353 -11.21 7.50 -3.84
CA GLY A 353 -9.93 6.81 -4.07
C GLY A 353 -8.74 7.47 -3.37
N LEU A 354 -8.62 8.79 -3.43
CA LEU A 354 -7.53 9.53 -2.78
C LEU A 354 -7.64 9.46 -1.24
N TYR A 355 -8.84 9.62 -0.70
CA TYR A 355 -9.06 9.46 0.74
C TYR A 355 -8.76 8.03 1.21
N HIS A 356 -9.13 7.03 0.39
CA HIS A 356 -8.76 5.64 0.68
C HIS A 356 -7.23 5.43 0.59
N THR A 357 -6.53 6.18 -0.24
CA THR A 357 -5.06 6.10 -0.36
C THR A 357 -4.34 6.47 0.93
N ILE A 358 -4.72 7.58 1.60
CA ILE A 358 -4.12 7.96 2.88
C ILE A 358 -4.59 7.05 4.02
N ASN A 359 -5.87 6.68 4.04
CA ASN A 359 -6.41 5.76 5.03
C ASN A 359 -5.68 4.42 5.00
N HIS A 360 -5.56 3.84 3.82
CA HIS A 360 -4.82 2.61 3.60
C HIS A 360 -3.34 2.75 3.99
N ALA A 361 -2.70 3.87 3.72
CA ALA A 361 -1.32 4.09 4.13
C ALA A 361 -1.18 4.00 5.66
N VAL A 362 -2.05 4.66 6.40
CA VAL A 362 -2.00 4.75 7.86
C VAL A 362 -2.32 3.41 8.52
N PHE A 363 -3.46 2.78 8.22
CA PHE A 363 -3.80 1.52 8.88
C PHE A 363 -2.92 0.35 8.45
N LYS A 364 -2.38 0.36 7.22
CA LYS A 364 -1.41 -0.66 6.78
C LYS A 364 -0.06 -0.50 7.46
N GLY A 365 0.42 0.74 7.56
CA GLY A 365 1.60 1.04 8.36
C GLY A 365 1.44 0.46 9.78
N LEU A 366 0.32 0.77 10.43
CA LEU A 366 0.00 0.29 11.77
C LEU A 366 -0.02 -1.24 11.89
N LEU A 367 -0.71 -1.92 10.97
CA LEU A 367 -0.81 -3.38 10.97
C LEU A 367 0.53 -4.07 10.74
N PHE A 368 1.36 -3.56 9.81
CA PHE A 368 2.70 -4.10 9.60
C PHE A 368 3.65 -3.85 10.78
N LEU A 369 3.53 -2.70 11.47
CA LEU A 369 4.27 -2.45 12.71
C LEU A 369 3.82 -3.40 13.82
N GLY A 370 2.51 -3.64 13.95
CA GLY A 370 1.97 -4.62 14.89
C GLY A 370 2.43 -6.05 14.59
N ALA A 371 2.40 -6.47 13.32
CA ALA A 371 2.96 -7.76 12.90
C ALA A 371 4.47 -7.86 13.14
N GLY A 372 5.20 -6.74 12.99
CA GLY A 372 6.62 -6.65 13.33
C GLY A 372 6.88 -6.75 14.83
N ALA A 373 6.01 -6.17 15.66
CA ALA A 373 6.08 -6.30 17.11
C ALA A 373 5.84 -7.74 17.57
N VAL A 374 4.85 -8.43 16.97
CA VAL A 374 4.61 -9.85 17.23
C VAL A 374 5.83 -10.70 16.80
N LEU A 375 6.36 -10.47 15.60
CA LEU A 375 7.57 -11.17 15.13
C LEU A 375 8.79 -10.92 16.04
N HIS A 376 8.95 -9.69 16.54
CA HIS A 376 10.04 -9.34 17.45
C HIS A 376 9.95 -10.10 18.78
N ALA A 377 8.73 -10.31 19.30
CA ALA A 377 8.51 -10.98 20.57
C ALA A 377 8.45 -12.52 20.47
N THR A 378 7.94 -13.07 19.34
CA THR A 378 7.68 -14.51 19.19
C THR A 378 8.64 -15.21 18.23
N HIS A 379 9.45 -14.46 17.47
CA HIS A 379 10.36 -14.97 16.44
C HIS A 379 9.68 -15.80 15.33
N THR A 380 8.34 -15.79 15.24
CA THR A 380 7.58 -16.49 14.21
C THR A 380 6.57 -15.57 13.52
N ARG A 381 6.24 -15.87 12.27
CA ARG A 381 5.20 -15.21 11.49
C ARG A 381 3.97 -16.09 11.31
N ASP A 382 4.08 -17.37 11.67
CA ASP A 382 3.05 -18.37 11.51
C ASP A 382 1.99 -18.25 12.61
N MET A 383 0.78 -17.83 12.22
CA MET A 383 -0.35 -17.69 13.14
C MET A 383 -0.76 -19.00 13.82
N GLU A 384 -0.45 -20.17 13.24
CA GLU A 384 -0.73 -21.47 13.86
C GLU A 384 0.10 -21.70 15.14
N GLN A 385 1.24 -21.00 15.27
CA GLN A 385 2.12 -21.08 16.45
C GLN A 385 1.90 -19.97 17.46
N MET A 386 1.02 -19.01 17.17
CA MET A 386 0.70 -17.87 18.03
C MET A 386 -0.45 -18.20 18.98
N GLY A 387 -1.01 -17.20 19.65
CA GLY A 387 -2.17 -17.26 20.52
C GLY A 387 -1.90 -16.66 21.89
N GLY A 388 -2.93 -16.13 22.53
CA GLY A 388 -2.86 -15.58 23.88
C GLY A 388 -2.03 -14.32 24.06
N LEU A 389 -1.58 -13.68 22.96
CA LEU A 389 -0.65 -12.55 23.02
C LEU A 389 -1.28 -11.29 23.64
N ALA A 390 -2.61 -11.13 23.62
CA ALA A 390 -3.26 -9.96 24.19
C ALA A 390 -2.99 -9.78 25.70
N LYS A 391 -2.78 -10.86 26.43
CA LYS A 391 -2.42 -10.81 27.86
C LYS A 391 -0.96 -10.43 28.09
N ARG A 392 -0.09 -10.67 27.13
CA ARG A 392 1.36 -10.48 27.23
C ARG A 392 1.85 -9.21 26.55
N MET A 393 1.15 -8.81 25.47
CA MET A 393 1.42 -7.64 24.65
C MET A 393 0.14 -6.79 24.51
N PRO A 394 -0.45 -6.28 25.61
CA PRO A 394 -1.75 -5.63 25.56
C PRO A 394 -1.76 -4.34 24.74
N GLN A 395 -0.66 -3.56 24.76
CA GLN A 395 -0.56 -2.32 24.00
C GLN A 395 -0.42 -2.59 22.50
N THR A 396 0.43 -3.55 22.12
CA THR A 396 0.54 -4.01 20.73
C THR A 396 -0.79 -4.60 20.24
N ALA A 397 -1.49 -5.39 21.07
CA ALA A 397 -2.80 -5.95 20.73
C ALA A 397 -3.83 -4.85 20.47
N PHE A 398 -3.87 -3.80 21.32
CA PHE A 398 -4.74 -2.66 21.12
C PHE A 398 -4.43 -1.92 19.81
N CYS A 399 -3.16 -1.62 19.53
CA CYS A 399 -2.75 -0.96 18.29
C CYS A 399 -3.13 -1.79 17.05
N PHE A 400 -2.90 -3.11 17.09
CA PHE A 400 -3.29 -4.00 16.00
C PHE A 400 -4.81 -4.08 15.84
N LEU A 401 -5.57 -4.09 16.92
CA LEU A 401 -7.05 -4.07 16.89
C LEU A 401 -7.57 -2.81 16.20
N VAL A 402 -7.04 -1.62 16.53
CA VAL A 402 -7.42 -0.38 15.85
C VAL A 402 -7.15 -0.48 14.34
N GLY A 403 -5.99 -0.98 13.94
CA GLY A 403 -5.68 -1.22 12.53
C GLY A 403 -6.61 -2.24 11.86
N ALA A 404 -6.98 -3.32 12.58
CA ALA A 404 -7.89 -4.35 12.12
C ALA A 404 -9.32 -3.83 11.91
N VAL A 405 -9.82 -3.01 12.84
CA VAL A 405 -11.14 -2.36 12.73
C VAL A 405 -11.14 -1.34 11.58
N ALA A 406 -10.03 -0.56 11.45
CA ALA A 406 -9.90 0.43 10.39
C ALA A 406 -9.91 -0.19 8.99
N ILE A 407 -9.13 -1.23 8.74
CA ILE A 407 -9.07 -1.89 7.43
C ILE A 407 -10.34 -2.69 7.11
N SER A 408 -11.11 -3.08 8.12
CA SER A 408 -12.41 -3.74 7.95
C SER A 408 -13.55 -2.76 7.65
N ALA A 409 -13.24 -1.50 7.40
CA ALA A 409 -14.20 -0.41 7.15
C ALA A 409 -15.31 -0.30 8.21
N LEU A 410 -14.98 -0.57 9.47
CA LEU A 410 -15.96 -0.46 10.55
C LEU A 410 -15.95 0.96 11.15
N PRO A 411 -17.13 1.60 11.32
CA PRO A 411 -17.21 2.90 11.95
C PRO A 411 -16.78 2.81 13.43
N PRO A 412 -16.23 3.87 14.03
CA PRO A 412 -16.05 5.21 13.46
C PRO A 412 -14.67 5.46 12.83
N LEU A 413 -13.90 4.43 12.48
CA LEU A 413 -12.54 4.58 12.00
C LEU A 413 -12.48 4.95 10.50
N ASN A 414 -11.29 5.36 10.09
CA ASN A 414 -11.02 6.02 8.81
C ASN A 414 -11.35 5.17 7.57
N GLY A 415 -11.19 3.84 7.62
CA GLY A 415 -11.52 2.96 6.48
C GLY A 415 -13.00 3.04 6.08
N PHE A 416 -13.91 3.15 7.07
CA PHE A 416 -15.34 3.31 6.83
C PHE A 416 -15.66 4.53 5.96
N VAL A 417 -15.05 5.68 6.26
CA VAL A 417 -15.34 6.93 5.53
C VAL A 417 -15.02 6.81 4.05
N SER A 418 -13.85 6.30 3.71
CA SER A 418 -13.42 6.18 2.32
C SER A 418 -14.21 5.13 1.53
N GLU A 419 -14.56 4.00 2.14
CA GLU A 419 -15.42 3.01 1.48
C GLU A 419 -16.84 3.54 1.31
N TRP A 420 -17.37 4.25 2.32
CA TRP A 420 -18.67 4.91 2.21
C TRP A 420 -18.71 5.89 1.03
N LEU A 421 -17.66 6.72 0.84
CA LEU A 421 -17.55 7.62 -0.31
C LEU A 421 -17.50 6.83 -1.64
N THR A 422 -16.80 5.69 -1.66
CA THR A 422 -16.77 4.82 -2.84
C THR A 422 -18.15 4.26 -3.16
N TYR A 423 -18.91 3.81 -2.15
CA TYR A 423 -20.30 3.40 -2.34
C TYR A 423 -21.18 4.55 -2.84
N GLN A 424 -21.05 5.75 -2.25
CA GLN A 424 -21.80 6.93 -2.69
C GLN A 424 -21.55 7.23 -4.19
N SER A 425 -20.32 7.09 -4.66
CA SER A 425 -19.99 7.31 -6.07
C SER A 425 -20.58 6.21 -6.97
N LEU A 426 -20.49 4.94 -6.60
CA LEU A 426 -20.99 3.81 -7.39
C LEU A 426 -22.53 3.79 -7.43
N LEU A 427 -23.21 4.20 -6.34
CA LEU A 427 -24.68 4.28 -6.30
C LEU A 427 -25.24 5.31 -7.28
N GLN A 428 -24.46 6.33 -7.70
CA GLN A 428 -24.92 7.29 -8.73
C GLN A 428 -25.14 6.64 -10.11
N GLY A 429 -24.57 5.46 -10.34
CA GLY A 429 -24.79 4.70 -11.58
C GLY A 429 -26.24 4.31 -11.83
N PHE A 430 -27.06 4.13 -10.79
CA PHE A 430 -28.48 3.78 -10.93
C PHE A 430 -29.32 4.87 -11.63
N GLY A 431 -28.97 6.13 -11.42
CA GLY A 431 -29.63 7.29 -12.03
C GLY A 431 -29.10 7.68 -13.42
N SER A 432 -28.03 7.03 -13.89
CA SER A 432 -27.40 7.36 -15.17
C SER A 432 -28.24 6.89 -16.36
N THR A 433 -28.18 7.66 -17.45
CA THR A 433 -28.73 7.25 -18.76
C THR A 433 -27.78 6.32 -19.53
N ASP A 434 -26.49 6.31 -19.16
CA ASP A 434 -25.49 5.46 -19.79
C ASP A 434 -25.61 4.00 -19.32
N SER A 435 -25.72 3.07 -20.29
CA SER A 435 -25.91 1.66 -20.03
C SER A 435 -24.71 0.99 -19.36
N LEU A 436 -23.47 1.43 -19.64
CA LEU A 436 -22.27 0.89 -19.02
C LEU A 436 -22.17 1.28 -17.53
N LEU A 437 -22.51 2.53 -17.19
CA LEU A 437 -22.54 2.96 -15.78
C LEU A 437 -23.61 2.17 -15.02
N ARG A 438 -24.81 2.02 -15.60
CA ARG A 438 -25.91 1.24 -15.00
C ARG A 438 -25.58 -0.22 -14.77
N LEU A 439 -24.68 -0.80 -15.56
CA LEU A 439 -24.25 -2.21 -15.42
C LEU A 439 -23.05 -2.33 -14.48
N MET A 440 -21.99 -1.57 -14.73
CA MET A 440 -20.69 -1.77 -14.07
C MET A 440 -20.67 -1.30 -12.62
N PHE A 441 -21.39 -0.20 -12.30
CA PHE A 441 -21.34 0.37 -10.96
C PHE A 441 -22.07 -0.47 -9.91
N PRO A 442 -23.30 -0.99 -10.14
CA PRO A 442 -23.91 -1.91 -9.21
C PRO A 442 -23.12 -3.20 -8.99
N ILE A 443 -22.53 -3.75 -10.06
CA ILE A 443 -21.64 -4.92 -9.94
C ILE A 443 -20.42 -4.56 -9.09
N GLY A 444 -19.76 -3.43 -9.37
CA GLY A 444 -18.65 -2.93 -8.57
C GLY A 444 -19.03 -2.75 -7.09
N GLY A 445 -20.18 -2.13 -6.81
CA GLY A 445 -20.70 -1.94 -5.45
C GLY A 445 -20.97 -3.26 -4.72
N ALA A 446 -21.60 -4.22 -5.39
CA ALA A 446 -21.86 -5.55 -4.82
C ALA A 446 -20.55 -6.31 -4.51
N LEU A 447 -19.56 -6.24 -5.40
CA LEU A 447 -18.27 -6.88 -5.21
C LEU A 447 -17.42 -6.16 -4.15
N LEU A 448 -17.55 -4.84 -3.99
CA LEU A 448 -16.96 -4.10 -2.88
C LEU A 448 -17.57 -4.55 -1.55
N ALA A 449 -18.90 -4.71 -1.46
CA ALA A 449 -19.57 -5.21 -0.26
C ALA A 449 -19.10 -6.62 0.13
N LEU A 450 -18.94 -7.50 -0.86
CA LEU A 450 -18.34 -8.82 -0.65
C LEU A 450 -16.90 -8.70 -0.13
N THR A 451 -16.09 -7.81 -0.71
CA THR A 451 -14.70 -7.59 -0.31
C THR A 451 -14.62 -7.11 1.13
N SER A 452 -15.41 -6.09 1.53
CA SER A 452 -15.43 -5.54 2.89
C SER A 452 -15.85 -6.59 3.93
N ALA A 453 -16.87 -7.39 3.62
CA ALA A 453 -17.31 -8.49 4.50
C ALA A 453 -16.22 -9.56 4.69
N LEU A 454 -15.54 -9.95 3.61
CA LEU A 454 -14.44 -10.91 3.67
C LEU A 454 -13.19 -10.34 4.37
N ALA A 455 -12.92 -9.02 4.23
CA ALA A 455 -11.87 -8.33 4.96
C ALA A 455 -12.14 -8.36 6.47
N ALA A 456 -13.36 -8.04 6.90
CA ALA A 456 -13.75 -8.14 8.30
C ALA A 456 -13.55 -9.56 8.84
N ALA A 457 -14.01 -10.59 8.10
CA ALA A 457 -13.77 -11.99 8.46
C ALA A 457 -12.27 -12.33 8.56
N CYS A 458 -11.46 -11.81 7.64
CA CYS A 458 -10.01 -12.03 7.65
C CYS A 458 -9.33 -11.40 8.87
N PHE A 459 -9.75 -10.19 9.28
CA PHE A 459 -9.17 -9.54 10.46
C PHE A 459 -9.70 -10.09 11.77
N VAL A 460 -10.93 -10.65 11.82
CA VAL A 460 -11.36 -11.51 12.93
C VAL A 460 -10.46 -12.73 13.07
N LYS A 461 -10.11 -13.38 11.95
CA LYS A 461 -9.12 -14.47 11.94
C LYS A 461 -7.76 -13.98 12.44
N ALA A 462 -7.20 -12.94 11.81
CA ALA A 462 -5.85 -12.47 12.10
C ALA A 462 -5.69 -12.03 13.56
N PHE A 463 -6.64 -11.24 14.08
CA PHE A 463 -6.61 -10.79 15.47
C PHE A 463 -6.93 -11.93 16.45
N GLY A 464 -8.00 -12.68 16.20
CA GLY A 464 -8.46 -13.74 17.09
C GLY A 464 -7.45 -14.86 17.27
N ILE A 465 -6.86 -15.33 16.17
CA ILE A 465 -5.88 -16.41 16.21
C ILE A 465 -4.53 -15.97 16.81
N THR A 466 -4.12 -14.73 16.55
CA THR A 466 -2.83 -14.22 17.03
C THR A 466 -2.87 -13.78 18.48
N PHE A 467 -3.88 -13.00 18.87
CA PHE A 467 -3.89 -12.30 20.15
C PHE A 467 -4.78 -12.93 21.22
N LEU A 468 -5.85 -13.62 20.83
CA LEU A 468 -6.79 -14.24 21.77
C LEU A 468 -6.43 -15.69 22.04
N ALA A 469 -7.24 -16.33 22.93
CA ALA A 469 -7.15 -17.74 23.28
C ALA A 469 -5.85 -18.08 24.09
N GLN A 470 -5.31 -19.29 23.91
CA GLN A 470 -4.14 -19.80 24.64
C GLN A 470 -2.88 -19.80 23.76
N PRO A 471 -1.68 -19.64 24.34
CA PRO A 471 -0.43 -19.76 23.58
C PRO A 471 -0.28 -21.17 22.99
N ARG A 472 0.03 -21.25 21.69
CA ARG A 472 0.22 -22.53 20.98
C ARG A 472 1.69 -22.94 20.84
N SER A 473 2.63 -22.09 21.31
CA SER A 473 4.05 -22.38 21.38
C SER A 473 4.68 -21.77 22.61
N ASP A 474 5.86 -22.29 23.01
CA ASP A 474 6.62 -21.72 24.12
C ASP A 474 7.04 -20.27 23.87
N ALA A 475 7.38 -19.93 22.62
CA ALA A 475 7.68 -18.56 22.21
C ALA A 475 6.50 -17.62 22.43
N ALA A 476 5.27 -18.03 22.11
CA ALA A 476 4.08 -17.27 22.39
C ALA A 476 3.79 -17.18 23.90
N ALA A 477 4.06 -18.25 24.64
CA ALA A 477 3.89 -18.29 26.09
C ALA A 477 4.89 -17.39 26.85
N GLN A 478 6.07 -17.13 26.30
CA GLN A 478 7.12 -16.30 26.89
C GLN A 478 7.17 -14.87 26.31
N ALA A 479 6.30 -14.55 25.34
CA ALA A 479 6.26 -13.24 24.73
C ALA A 479 6.04 -12.13 25.77
N HIS A 480 6.61 -10.96 25.53
CA HIS A 480 6.49 -9.76 26.33
C HIS A 480 6.35 -8.52 25.44
N GLU A 481 5.90 -7.41 26.03
CA GLU A 481 5.67 -6.16 25.29
C GLU A 481 6.98 -5.62 24.69
N VAL A 482 6.84 -4.95 23.54
CA VAL A 482 7.97 -4.40 22.81
C VAL A 482 8.46 -3.07 23.40
N PRO A 483 9.69 -2.61 23.07
CA PRO A 483 10.22 -1.33 23.55
C PRO A 483 9.31 -0.14 23.27
N PHE A 484 9.31 0.86 24.16
CA PHE A 484 8.45 2.04 24.10
C PHE A 484 8.51 2.80 22.75
N THR A 485 9.69 2.89 22.13
CA THR A 485 9.83 3.56 20.81
C THR A 485 9.02 2.85 19.70
N MET A 486 8.90 1.51 19.78
CA MET A 486 8.06 0.76 18.86
C MET A 486 6.57 1.02 19.11
N LEU A 487 6.16 1.14 20.37
CA LEU A 487 4.79 1.51 20.73
C LEU A 487 4.47 2.95 20.33
N LEU A 488 5.43 3.85 20.48
CA LEU A 488 5.25 5.27 20.10
C LEU A 488 5.00 5.39 18.58
N GLY A 489 5.79 4.69 17.76
CA GLY A 489 5.56 4.64 16.30
C GLY A 489 4.17 4.10 15.93
N GLN A 490 3.72 3.03 16.60
CA GLN A 490 2.35 2.52 16.43
C GLN A 490 1.30 3.55 16.92
N GLY A 491 1.53 4.21 18.06
CA GLY A 491 0.65 5.22 18.64
C GLY A 491 0.39 6.41 17.71
N VAL A 492 1.42 6.88 17.00
CA VAL A 492 1.27 7.93 15.97
C VAL A 492 0.27 7.51 14.90
N LEU A 493 0.38 6.27 14.40
CA LEU A 493 -0.54 5.77 13.36
C LEU A 493 -1.95 5.47 13.91
N VAL A 494 -2.08 5.05 15.18
CA VAL A 494 -3.37 4.94 15.87
C VAL A 494 -4.05 6.31 15.92
N ALA A 495 -3.32 7.35 16.36
CA ALA A 495 -3.84 8.71 16.42
C ALA A 495 -4.28 9.20 15.02
N ALA A 496 -3.51 8.90 13.98
CA ALA A 496 -3.87 9.24 12.60
C ALA A 496 -5.12 8.47 12.12
N CYS A 497 -5.28 7.17 12.43
CA CYS A 497 -6.50 6.40 12.11
C CYS A 497 -7.74 7.02 12.76
N VAL A 498 -7.61 7.39 14.04
CA VAL A 498 -8.72 8.00 14.81
C VAL A 498 -9.03 9.39 14.26
N PHE A 499 -8.02 10.24 14.01
CA PHE A 499 -8.23 11.59 13.48
C PHE A 499 -8.93 11.56 12.12
N LEU A 500 -8.42 10.78 11.16
CA LEU A 500 -9.02 10.65 9.83
C LEU A 500 -10.42 10.01 9.88
N GLY A 501 -10.72 9.19 10.87
CA GLY A 501 -12.05 8.59 11.05
C GLY A 501 -13.06 9.56 11.67
N LEU A 502 -12.67 10.27 12.72
CA LEU A 502 -13.59 11.16 13.48
C LEU A 502 -13.78 12.53 12.83
N PHE A 503 -12.78 13.03 12.13
CA PHE A 503 -12.77 14.38 11.53
C PHE A 503 -12.59 14.38 10.02
N PRO A 504 -13.36 13.55 9.26
CA PRO A 504 -13.21 13.48 7.80
C PRO A 504 -13.52 14.80 7.11
N THR A 505 -14.42 15.59 7.66
CA THR A 505 -14.81 16.90 7.11
C THR A 505 -13.66 17.90 7.12
N VAL A 506 -12.81 17.89 8.13
CA VAL A 506 -11.61 18.73 8.20
C VAL A 506 -10.66 18.36 7.07
N PHE A 507 -10.42 17.05 6.89
CA PHE A 507 -9.49 16.56 5.89
C PHE A 507 -10.01 16.78 4.46
N LEU A 508 -11.31 16.61 4.21
CA LEU A 508 -11.93 16.88 2.91
C LEU A 508 -11.75 18.33 2.48
N ARG A 509 -11.88 19.30 3.41
CA ARG A 509 -11.60 20.73 3.10
C ARG A 509 -10.15 20.97 2.69
N VAL A 510 -9.21 20.28 3.34
CA VAL A 510 -7.79 20.35 3.00
C VAL A 510 -7.51 19.80 1.59
N LEU A 511 -8.38 18.93 1.07
CA LEU A 511 -8.24 18.35 -0.27
C LEU A 511 -8.94 19.16 -1.39
N ASP A 512 -9.68 20.22 -1.07
CA ASP A 512 -10.34 21.06 -2.10
C ASP A 512 -9.37 21.63 -3.16
N PRO A 513 -8.16 22.13 -2.81
CA PRO A 513 -7.20 22.59 -3.82
C PRO A 513 -6.74 21.46 -4.75
N LEU A 514 -6.63 20.24 -4.22
CA LEU A 514 -6.27 19.07 -5.01
C LEU A 514 -7.37 18.68 -6.00
N THR A 515 -8.63 18.65 -5.57
CA THR A 515 -9.74 18.34 -6.45
C THR A 515 -9.97 19.45 -7.49
N GLN A 516 -9.77 20.70 -7.11
CA GLN A 516 -9.81 21.83 -8.04
C GLN A 516 -8.74 21.71 -9.13
N LEU A 517 -7.51 21.26 -8.76
CA LEU A 517 -6.42 21.03 -9.72
C LEU A 517 -6.76 19.93 -10.74
N LEU A 518 -7.36 18.80 -10.28
CA LEU A 518 -7.50 17.59 -11.09
C LEU A 518 -8.83 17.51 -11.86
N THR A 519 -9.91 18.10 -11.34
CA THR A 519 -11.26 17.99 -11.92
C THR A 519 -11.95 19.34 -12.14
N GLY A 520 -11.32 20.43 -11.73
CA GLY A 520 -11.91 21.77 -11.79
C GLY A 520 -13.04 22.02 -10.79
N GLN A 521 -13.26 21.13 -9.81
CA GLN A 521 -14.35 21.19 -8.85
C GLN A 521 -13.84 21.08 -7.41
N GLN A 522 -14.55 21.75 -6.47
CA GLN A 522 -14.34 21.58 -5.04
C GLN A 522 -15.36 20.59 -4.48
N ILE A 523 -14.92 19.70 -3.56
CA ILE A 523 -15.78 18.65 -3.04
C ILE A 523 -16.45 19.00 -1.70
N SER A 524 -15.82 19.85 -0.87
CA SER A 524 -16.31 20.13 0.47
C SER A 524 -17.69 20.79 0.50
N PRO A 525 -18.05 21.72 -0.43
CA PRO A 525 -19.40 22.29 -0.45
C PRO A 525 -20.50 21.27 -0.75
N LEU A 526 -20.15 20.19 -1.46
CA LEU A 526 -21.10 19.13 -1.81
C LEU A 526 -21.35 18.16 -0.65
N LEU A 527 -20.30 17.79 0.07
CA LEU A 527 -20.34 16.69 1.03
C LEU A 527 -20.49 17.14 2.48
N ILE A 528 -20.20 18.42 2.81
CA ILE A 528 -20.17 18.88 4.19
C ILE A 528 -21.41 19.74 4.47
N LEU A 529 -22.23 19.31 5.43
CA LEU A 529 -23.38 20.11 5.87
C LEU A 529 -22.94 21.37 6.62
N ALA A 530 -23.85 22.34 6.75
CA ALA A 530 -23.59 23.65 7.36
C ALA A 530 -23.01 23.60 8.77
N ASN A 531 -23.28 22.54 9.54
CA ASN A 531 -22.69 22.32 10.88
C ASN A 531 -21.20 21.90 10.85
N GLY A 532 -20.66 21.59 9.68
CA GLY A 532 -19.26 21.23 9.48
C GLY A 532 -18.82 19.86 10.03
N LEU A 533 -19.72 19.08 10.63
CA LEU A 533 -19.41 17.81 11.32
C LEU A 533 -20.08 16.59 10.69
N VAL A 534 -20.99 16.82 9.75
CA VAL A 534 -21.79 15.76 9.12
C VAL A 534 -21.49 15.73 7.63
N LEU A 535 -21.24 14.51 7.13
CA LEU A 535 -21.17 14.24 5.70
C LEU A 535 -22.56 13.95 5.15
N SER A 536 -22.91 14.53 4.01
CA SER A 536 -24.13 14.22 3.27
C SER A 536 -23.80 13.39 2.04
N GLY A 537 -24.75 12.55 1.61
CA GLY A 537 -24.70 11.94 0.28
C GLY A 537 -24.97 13.01 -0.80
N VAL A 538 -24.51 12.75 -2.01
CA VAL A 538 -24.63 13.69 -3.17
C VAL A 538 -26.09 14.06 -3.47
N ASN A 539 -27.01 13.13 -3.29
CA ASN A 539 -28.44 13.40 -3.29
C ASN A 539 -28.92 13.36 -1.84
N GLN A 540 -29.73 14.31 -1.41
CA GLN A 540 -30.28 14.33 -0.05
C GLN A 540 -30.95 12.99 0.36
N ALA A 541 -31.38 12.16 -0.61
CA ALA A 541 -31.84 10.80 -0.42
C ALA A 541 -30.72 9.79 -0.06
N GLY A 542 -29.44 10.14 -0.25
CA GLY A 542 -28.27 9.26 0.01
C GLY A 542 -27.88 9.12 1.48
N GLY A 543 -28.65 9.73 2.39
CA GLY A 543 -28.38 9.68 3.83
C GLY A 543 -27.24 10.60 4.28
N THR A 544 -27.18 10.83 5.57
CA THR A 544 -26.12 11.63 6.23
C THR A 544 -25.35 10.77 7.21
N VAL A 545 -24.05 11.01 7.36
CA VAL A 545 -23.17 10.26 8.25
C VAL A 545 -22.40 11.21 9.15
N SER A 546 -22.46 10.99 10.45
CA SER A 546 -21.61 11.64 11.44
C SER A 546 -20.77 10.58 12.17
N THR A 547 -19.52 10.45 11.76
CA THR A 547 -18.60 9.50 12.40
C THR A 547 -18.30 9.87 13.85
N LEU A 548 -18.25 11.18 14.15
CA LEU A 548 -18.15 11.68 15.53
C LEU A 548 -19.40 11.30 16.34
N GLY A 549 -20.60 11.44 15.78
CA GLY A 549 -21.85 11.02 16.42
C GLY A 549 -21.88 9.50 16.69
N MET A 550 -21.41 8.70 15.73
CA MET A 550 -21.28 7.23 15.91
C MET A 550 -20.28 6.89 17.01
N ALA A 551 -19.15 7.60 17.10
CA ALA A 551 -18.18 7.41 18.17
C ALA A 551 -18.77 7.77 19.54
N VAL A 552 -19.44 8.90 19.66
CA VAL A 552 -20.12 9.33 20.91
C VAL A 552 -21.17 8.30 21.31
N LEU A 553 -21.99 7.82 20.37
CA LEU A 553 -22.97 6.76 20.63
C LEU A 553 -22.29 5.47 21.11
N GLY A 554 -21.22 5.04 20.43
CA GLY A 554 -20.45 3.85 20.82
C GLY A 554 -19.88 3.97 22.23
N VAL A 555 -19.28 5.11 22.57
CA VAL A 555 -18.79 5.39 23.93
C VAL A 555 -19.95 5.39 24.94
N ALA A 556 -21.06 6.06 24.62
CA ALA A 556 -22.25 6.08 25.49
C ALA A 556 -22.77 4.65 25.75
N LEU A 557 -22.84 3.81 24.73
CA LEU A 557 -23.26 2.40 24.88
C LEU A 557 -22.31 1.60 25.77
N LEU A 558 -20.99 1.88 25.75
CA LEU A 558 -20.02 1.25 26.65
C LEU A 558 -20.20 1.68 28.11
N PHE A 559 -20.72 2.90 28.37
CA PHE A 559 -21.01 3.38 29.71
C PHE A 559 -22.28 2.78 30.31
N ILE A 560 -23.22 2.23 29.52
CA ILE A 560 -24.45 1.61 30.02
C ILE A 560 -24.18 0.48 31.04
N PRO A 561 -23.35 -0.53 30.73
CA PRO A 561 -23.02 -1.58 31.69
C PRO A 561 -22.34 -1.04 32.95
N LEU A 562 -21.49 -0.02 32.79
CA LEU A 562 -20.81 0.63 33.91
C LEU A 562 -21.81 1.38 34.82
N ALA A 563 -22.72 2.15 34.23
CA ALA A 563 -23.77 2.86 34.94
C ALA A 563 -24.71 1.89 35.67
N LEU A 564 -25.14 0.83 34.99
CA LEU A 564 -25.96 -0.23 35.61
C LEU A 564 -25.23 -0.88 36.78
N ARG A 565 -23.95 -1.13 36.66
CA ARG A 565 -23.10 -1.64 37.75
C ARG A 565 -23.05 -0.71 38.93
N LEU A 566 -22.96 0.60 38.69
CA LEU A 566 -22.93 1.62 39.75
C LEU A 566 -24.31 1.81 40.41
N VAL A 567 -25.39 1.85 39.61
CA VAL A 567 -26.76 2.07 40.11
C VAL A 567 -27.31 0.85 40.87
N LEU A 568 -27.07 -0.35 40.34
CA LEU A 568 -27.56 -1.59 40.98
C LEU A 568 -26.77 -2.00 42.23
N GLY A 569 -25.78 -1.21 42.63
CA GLY A 569 -25.05 -1.34 43.89
C GLY A 569 -24.43 -2.73 44.05
N GLN A 570 -23.30 -2.96 43.46
CA GLN A 570 -22.70 -4.32 43.52
C GLN A 570 -22.19 -4.65 44.93
N LYS A 571 -22.97 -5.47 45.63
CA LYS A 571 -22.49 -6.31 46.73
C LYS A 571 -21.91 -7.64 46.26
N THR A 572 -21.91 -7.90 44.94
CA THR A 572 -21.41 -9.17 44.39
C THR A 572 -19.90 -9.17 44.25
N LYS A 573 -19.24 -9.99 45.05
CA LYS A 573 -17.80 -10.26 44.89
C LYS A 573 -17.52 -10.82 43.50
N THR A 574 -16.60 -10.20 42.77
CA THR A 574 -16.12 -10.75 41.48
C THR A 574 -15.57 -12.14 41.72
N ARG A 575 -16.18 -13.16 41.14
CA ARG A 575 -15.70 -14.53 41.23
C ARG A 575 -14.79 -14.78 40.03
N ILE A 576 -13.51 -15.07 40.32
CA ILE A 576 -12.55 -15.53 39.32
C ILE A 576 -12.62 -17.06 39.32
N GLY A 577 -12.90 -17.64 38.16
CA GLY A 577 -12.97 -19.07 37.97
C GLY A 577 -12.29 -19.50 36.66
N PRO A 578 -12.09 -20.80 36.44
CA PRO A 578 -11.59 -21.30 35.18
C PRO A 578 -12.55 -20.93 34.03
N THR A 579 -12.01 -20.86 32.81
CA THR A 579 -12.83 -20.69 31.60
C THR A 579 -13.84 -21.84 31.50
N TRP A 580 -15.07 -21.52 31.12
CA TRP A 580 -16.10 -22.53 30.86
C TRP A 580 -15.65 -23.49 29.75
N ASP A 581 -15.63 -24.78 30.05
CA ASP A 581 -15.09 -25.83 29.17
C ASP A 581 -16.14 -26.92 28.81
N CYS A 582 -17.43 -26.64 29.03
CA CYS A 582 -18.51 -27.60 28.79
C CYS A 582 -18.36 -28.94 29.54
N GLY A 583 -17.66 -28.93 30.69
CA GLY A 583 -17.42 -30.13 31.50
C GLY A 583 -16.18 -30.92 31.08
N LEU A 584 -15.38 -30.44 30.14
CA LEU A 584 -14.06 -30.96 29.82
C LEU A 584 -13.07 -30.56 30.93
N LYS A 585 -12.30 -31.51 31.47
CA LYS A 585 -11.30 -31.22 32.50
C LYS A 585 -10.00 -30.72 31.85
N GLY A 586 -9.91 -29.42 31.67
CA GLY A 586 -8.71 -28.73 31.17
C GLY A 586 -8.72 -28.46 29.66
N LEU A 587 -8.84 -27.19 29.30
CA LEU A 587 -8.68 -26.74 27.92
C LEU A 587 -7.21 -26.76 27.50
N THR A 588 -6.95 -27.25 26.31
CA THR A 588 -5.62 -27.25 25.70
C THR A 588 -5.60 -26.40 24.43
N PRO A 589 -4.48 -25.88 23.98
CA PRO A 589 -4.36 -25.12 22.73
C PRO A 589 -4.82 -25.90 21.48
N ARG A 590 -4.93 -27.23 21.56
CA ARG A 590 -5.45 -28.10 20.47
C ARG A 590 -6.96 -28.04 20.32
N MET A 591 -7.69 -27.53 21.31
CA MET A 591 -9.16 -27.43 21.33
C MET A 591 -9.68 -26.10 20.79
N GLU A 592 -8.82 -25.27 20.23
CA GLU A 592 -9.13 -23.95 19.76
C GLU A 592 -9.20 -23.87 18.22
N TYR A 593 -9.87 -22.84 17.72
CA TYR A 593 -9.85 -22.55 16.29
C TYR A 593 -8.45 -22.17 15.85
N THR A 594 -7.98 -22.82 14.77
CA THR A 594 -6.72 -22.51 14.10
C THR A 594 -6.96 -21.63 12.86
N ALA A 595 -5.91 -21.03 12.32
CA ALA A 595 -6.01 -20.26 11.08
C ALA A 595 -6.50 -21.12 9.91
N THR A 596 -6.06 -22.38 9.85
CA THR A 596 -6.53 -23.39 8.88
C THR A 596 -8.02 -23.71 9.07
N GLY A 597 -8.46 -23.93 10.31
CA GLY A 597 -9.85 -24.22 10.65
C GLY A 597 -10.78 -23.09 10.24
N PHE A 598 -10.40 -21.83 10.51
CA PHE A 598 -11.17 -20.65 10.15
C PHE A 598 -11.28 -20.46 8.62
N SER A 599 -10.23 -20.71 7.88
CA SER A 599 -10.20 -20.54 6.41
C SER A 599 -10.91 -21.66 5.65
N LYS A 600 -11.14 -22.82 6.27
CA LYS A 600 -11.69 -24.01 5.60
C LYS A 600 -13.07 -23.80 4.94
N PRO A 601 -14.08 -23.18 5.56
CA PRO A 601 -15.37 -22.94 4.92
C PRO A 601 -15.25 -22.09 3.66
N ILE A 602 -14.47 -21.01 3.71
CA ILE A 602 -14.26 -20.09 2.59
C ILE A 602 -13.53 -20.80 1.45
N ARG A 603 -12.51 -21.60 1.77
CA ARG A 603 -11.79 -22.42 0.79
C ARG A 603 -12.72 -23.43 0.10
N MET A 604 -13.73 -23.94 0.79
CA MET A 604 -14.72 -24.87 0.20
C MET A 604 -15.69 -24.14 -0.73
N ILE A 605 -16.20 -22.97 -0.33
CA ILE A 605 -17.09 -22.13 -1.15
C ILE A 605 -16.40 -21.75 -2.47
N PHE A 606 -15.16 -21.26 -2.39
CA PHE A 606 -14.39 -20.80 -3.54
C PHE A 606 -13.43 -21.87 -4.10
N LYS A 607 -13.76 -23.15 -3.95
CA LYS A 607 -12.92 -24.29 -4.39
C LYS A 607 -12.51 -24.22 -5.88
N ALA A 608 -13.41 -23.72 -6.73
CA ALA A 608 -13.15 -23.57 -8.16
C ALA A 608 -12.00 -22.59 -8.44
N LEU A 609 -11.87 -21.54 -7.62
CA LEU A 609 -10.80 -20.55 -7.72
C LEU A 609 -9.50 -21.07 -7.12
N PHE A 610 -9.55 -21.57 -5.88
CA PHE A 610 -8.35 -21.92 -5.10
C PHE A 610 -7.69 -23.22 -5.51
N ARG A 611 -8.43 -24.16 -6.08
CA ARG A 611 -7.96 -25.50 -6.50
C ARG A 611 -7.01 -26.13 -5.47
N PRO A 612 -7.44 -26.33 -4.22
CA PRO A 612 -6.58 -26.77 -3.14
C PRO A 612 -5.98 -28.13 -3.46
N ARG A 613 -4.65 -28.22 -3.42
CA ARG A 613 -3.95 -29.49 -3.43
C ARG A 613 -3.86 -29.99 -1.99
N ARG A 614 -4.20 -31.26 -1.79
CA ARG A 614 -4.12 -31.94 -0.50
C ARG A 614 -2.97 -32.93 -0.59
N GLU A 615 -2.01 -32.77 0.30
CA GLU A 615 -0.93 -33.72 0.50
C GLU A 615 -1.13 -34.41 1.84
N VAL A 616 -1.22 -35.74 1.83
CA VAL A 616 -1.31 -36.55 3.04
C VAL A 616 -0.08 -37.44 3.07
N GLN A 617 0.87 -37.11 3.91
CA GLN A 617 2.05 -37.92 4.17
C GLN A 617 1.75 -38.82 5.37
N ARG A 618 1.93 -40.12 5.18
CA ARG A 618 1.75 -41.12 6.23
C ARG A 618 3.07 -41.82 6.47
N GLU A 619 3.51 -41.83 7.69
CA GLU A 619 4.70 -42.57 8.12
C GLU A 619 4.25 -43.87 8.81
N TYR A 620 4.88 -44.96 8.44
CA TYR A 620 4.60 -46.31 8.96
C TYR A 620 5.89 -46.88 9.54
N ASP A 621 5.85 -47.38 10.77
CA ASP A 621 7.03 -47.94 11.42
C ASP A 621 7.08 -49.46 11.28
N PHE A 622 6.10 -50.17 11.80
CA PHE A 622 6.09 -51.66 11.84
C PHE A 622 4.97 -52.28 10.98
N SER A 623 3.98 -51.53 10.59
CA SER A 623 2.83 -52.09 9.85
C SER A 623 2.36 -51.12 8.79
N PRO A 624 2.14 -51.56 7.54
CA PRO A 624 1.57 -50.71 6.48
C PRO A 624 0.11 -50.31 6.73
N TYR A 625 -0.53 -50.88 7.77
CA TYR A 625 -1.93 -50.62 8.11
C TYR A 625 -2.10 -49.58 9.22
N PHE A 626 -1.07 -49.36 10.05
CA PHE A 626 -1.12 -48.43 11.19
C PHE A 626 -0.07 -47.33 10.99
N ALA A 627 -0.51 -46.14 10.60
CA ALA A 627 0.38 -45.01 10.48
C ALA A 627 0.78 -44.49 11.87
N THR A 628 2.07 -44.34 12.11
CA THR A 628 2.65 -43.75 13.32
C THR A 628 2.47 -42.23 13.33
N SER A 629 2.52 -41.62 12.14
CA SER A 629 2.32 -40.20 11.95
C SER A 629 1.52 -39.97 10.65
N ILE A 630 0.54 -39.04 10.71
CA ILE A 630 -0.19 -38.58 9.54
C ILE A 630 -0.04 -37.07 9.48
N ARG A 631 0.73 -36.60 8.50
CA ARG A 631 0.89 -35.18 8.22
C ARG A 631 -0.03 -34.79 7.08
N PHE A 632 -0.92 -33.84 7.36
CA PHE A 632 -1.84 -33.27 6.39
C PHE A 632 -1.42 -31.85 6.04
N GLU A 633 -1.13 -31.60 4.77
CA GLU A 633 -0.87 -30.26 4.27
C GLU A 633 -1.86 -29.92 3.14
N ALA A 634 -2.39 -28.72 3.17
CA ALA A 634 -3.26 -28.22 2.13
C ALA A 634 -2.71 -26.89 1.62
N HIS A 635 -2.22 -26.91 0.39
CA HIS A 635 -1.71 -25.73 -0.29
C HIS A 635 -2.74 -25.16 -1.26
N VAL A 636 -2.85 -23.82 -1.27
CA VAL A 636 -3.62 -23.10 -2.28
C VAL A 636 -2.65 -22.68 -3.38
N GLU A 637 -2.92 -23.12 -4.61
CA GLU A 637 -2.10 -22.71 -5.76
C GLU A 637 -2.35 -21.25 -6.12
N GLU A 638 -1.28 -20.50 -6.32
CA GLU A 638 -1.35 -19.18 -6.90
C GLU A 638 -1.58 -19.30 -8.41
N VAL A 639 -2.83 -19.11 -8.85
CA VAL A 639 -3.27 -19.31 -10.23
C VAL A 639 -2.46 -18.46 -11.22
N PHE A 640 -2.13 -17.22 -10.87
CA PHE A 640 -1.35 -16.33 -11.72
C PHE A 640 0.09 -16.81 -11.89
N GLU A 641 0.74 -17.27 -10.82
CA GLU A 641 2.08 -17.83 -10.89
C GLU A 641 2.12 -19.07 -11.79
N THR A 642 1.19 -20.01 -11.58
CA THR A 642 1.21 -21.28 -12.28
C THR A 642 0.78 -21.18 -13.75
N ARG A 643 -0.19 -20.31 -14.08
CA ARG A 643 -0.78 -20.23 -15.41
C ARG A 643 -0.26 -19.10 -16.29
N ILE A 644 0.28 -18.04 -15.72
CA ILE A 644 0.78 -16.88 -16.46
C ILE A 644 2.30 -16.79 -16.33
N TYR A 645 2.82 -16.66 -15.13
CA TYR A 645 4.24 -16.35 -14.92
C TYR A 645 5.17 -17.52 -15.22
N ARG A 646 4.88 -18.74 -14.76
CA ARG A 646 5.70 -19.92 -15.10
C ARG A 646 5.73 -20.25 -16.59
N PRO A 647 4.61 -20.21 -17.35
CA PRO A 647 4.67 -20.35 -18.79
C PRO A 647 5.46 -19.25 -19.48
N LEU A 648 5.28 -17.98 -19.07
CA LEU A 648 6.02 -16.84 -19.60
C LEU A 648 7.52 -16.97 -19.31
N GLN A 649 7.90 -17.32 -18.09
CA GLN A 649 9.29 -17.59 -17.73
C GLN A 649 9.91 -18.70 -18.61
N ARG A 650 9.18 -19.79 -18.83
CA ARG A 650 9.63 -20.88 -19.72
C ARG A 650 9.79 -20.42 -21.15
N LEU A 651 8.93 -19.53 -21.64
CA LEU A 651 9.04 -18.95 -22.97
C LEU A 651 10.29 -18.07 -23.07
N VAL A 652 10.47 -17.14 -22.13
CA VAL A 652 11.65 -16.25 -22.08
C VAL A 652 12.95 -17.06 -22.00
N LEU A 653 13.00 -18.09 -21.16
CA LEU A 653 14.18 -18.95 -21.05
C LEU A 653 14.45 -19.75 -22.36
N ARG A 654 13.40 -20.17 -23.08
CA ARG A 654 13.56 -20.81 -24.39
C ARG A 654 14.12 -19.83 -25.43
N LEU A 655 13.58 -18.62 -25.48
CA LEU A 655 14.07 -17.56 -26.36
C LEU A 655 15.51 -17.18 -26.03
N SER A 656 15.83 -16.97 -24.74
CA SER A 656 17.18 -16.67 -24.27
C SER A 656 18.20 -17.75 -24.68
N ARG A 657 17.83 -19.04 -24.56
CA ARG A 657 18.69 -20.14 -25.01
C ARG A 657 18.94 -20.11 -26.54
N ARG A 658 17.94 -19.72 -27.32
CA ARG A 658 18.09 -19.56 -28.80
C ARG A 658 18.98 -18.35 -29.11
N MET A 659 18.77 -17.22 -28.39
CA MET A 659 19.59 -16.02 -28.57
C MET A 659 21.05 -16.23 -28.14
N ARG A 660 21.33 -17.15 -27.22
CA ARG A 660 22.71 -17.52 -26.88
C ARG A 660 23.51 -18.04 -28.07
N ALA A 661 22.87 -18.63 -29.07
CA ALA A 661 23.53 -19.06 -30.31
C ALA A 661 24.12 -17.89 -31.11
N LEU A 662 23.57 -16.67 -30.95
CA LEU A 662 24.14 -15.44 -31.53
C LEU A 662 25.42 -14.98 -30.83
N GLN A 663 25.65 -15.41 -29.59
CA GLN A 663 26.89 -15.17 -28.86
C GLN A 663 27.94 -16.24 -29.17
N ALA A 664 28.37 -16.26 -30.41
CA ALA A 664 29.31 -17.28 -30.88
C ALA A 664 30.73 -17.16 -30.33
N GLY A 665 31.04 -16.10 -29.55
CA GLY A 665 32.40 -15.82 -29.03
C GLY A 665 33.42 -15.45 -30.09
N SER A 666 33.01 -15.35 -31.35
CA SER A 666 33.85 -15.00 -32.48
C SER A 666 33.78 -13.51 -32.77
N LEU A 667 34.94 -12.82 -32.73
CA LEU A 667 35.05 -11.40 -33.09
C LEU A 667 34.53 -11.13 -34.50
N GLN A 668 34.76 -12.06 -35.42
CA GLN A 668 34.31 -11.94 -36.80
C GLN A 668 32.80 -11.94 -36.91
N ALA A 669 32.09 -12.79 -36.13
CA ALA A 669 30.62 -12.80 -36.09
C ALA A 669 30.07 -11.46 -35.56
N TYR A 670 30.67 -10.87 -34.55
CA TYR A 670 30.25 -9.56 -34.02
C TYR A 670 30.46 -8.42 -35.00
N LEU A 671 31.61 -8.42 -35.75
CA LEU A 671 31.85 -7.45 -36.81
C LEU A 671 30.83 -7.58 -37.94
N ILE A 672 30.45 -8.81 -38.31
CA ILE A 672 29.39 -9.06 -39.29
C ILE A 672 28.03 -8.54 -38.81
N TYR A 673 27.70 -8.72 -37.52
CA TYR A 673 26.44 -8.19 -36.97
C TYR A 673 26.42 -6.67 -37.01
N ILE A 674 27.51 -5.99 -36.63
CA ILE A 674 27.64 -4.52 -36.72
C ILE A 674 27.48 -4.08 -38.19
N PHE A 675 28.17 -4.73 -39.13
CA PHE A 675 28.11 -4.39 -40.54
C PHE A 675 26.69 -4.57 -41.12
N ILE A 676 26.00 -5.67 -40.80
CA ILE A 676 24.62 -5.90 -41.22
C ILE A 676 23.70 -4.84 -40.63
N THR A 677 23.86 -4.51 -39.35
CA THR A 677 23.05 -3.48 -38.69
C THR A 677 23.24 -2.11 -39.35
N LEU A 678 24.48 -1.73 -39.66
CA LEU A 678 24.77 -0.48 -40.38
C LEU A 678 24.17 -0.45 -41.78
N LEU A 679 24.25 -1.57 -42.52
CA LEU A 679 23.61 -1.70 -43.82
C LEU A 679 22.09 -1.54 -43.74
N LEU A 680 21.45 -2.18 -42.76
CA LEU A 680 20.00 -2.05 -42.54
C LEU A 680 19.62 -0.63 -42.21
N LEU A 681 20.37 0.03 -41.30
CA LEU A 681 20.13 1.44 -40.95
C LEU A 681 20.28 2.38 -42.14
N LEU A 682 21.28 2.16 -43.01
CA LEU A 682 21.43 2.93 -44.24
C LEU A 682 20.28 2.71 -45.22
N LEU A 683 19.77 1.47 -45.36
CA LEU A 683 18.63 1.17 -46.20
C LEU A 683 17.31 1.77 -45.69
N PHE A 684 17.15 1.93 -44.39
CA PHE A 684 15.97 2.55 -43.78
C PHE A 684 16.11 4.11 -43.66
N ALA A 685 17.32 4.67 -43.76
CA ALA A 685 17.57 6.11 -43.75
C ALA A 685 17.49 6.75 -45.17
N LEU A 686 17.54 5.95 -46.21
CA LEU A 686 17.27 6.31 -47.60
C LEU A 686 15.79 6.13 -47.93
#